data_b0df1e587c418d57a900bdf0ee0df4f5
#
_entry.id   b0df1e587c418d57a900bdf0ee0df4f5
#
_cell.length_a   1.000
_cell.length_b   1.000
_cell.length_c   1.000
_cell.angle_alpha   90.00
_cell.angle_beta   90.00
_cell.angle_gamma   90.00
#
_symmetry.space_group_name_H-M   'P 1'
#
loop_
_entity.id
_entity.type
_entity.pdbx_description
1 polymer ?
#
loop_
_entity_poly.entity_id
_entity_poly.type
_entity_poly.pdbx_seq_one_letter_code
_entity_poly.pdbx_strand_id
1 'polypeptide(L)'
;MQVVIYTSLNVIYDEKGQCVSKGLPGCDPIIYRYDKGNIPVLPYCRPQSVSYYDDYLFMDDLVTSETKRVLSCDTLSNYGIPVVGSDRCKGLLTGTAVYSLTDPTSKTVSSFYYDYQGRLIQSHRKEALGGAGHIHQSLTFTGKPSMTRETVELPDGQVDSLVTVRAYDGQERLVSETTSLNDKSQSVSYGYDEIGRLTSRVYGTEANPSALTETLAYNIRDQLTDQNSNVFNMSLRYQEPTLGAVPKYNGSVSEWEWNHGVGTETNAWSLSYDGVGRLTDVRRFVGRVHTNAFSERSITYDRNSNILTLTRYGENAATPDEILAYSYNGNLLRNISNSGTSGGGGSFTHDTNGNLTRDGLSTLDIDYNDRNLTSHISSGGATLAEYEYLADGTKLRALDGGGNGYQYRGSLIYTQTAGQTGSPAITLDCTVTSAGRIASETSAAGTVSYRPLIHLCDHLGSVRSVIDGDTGTVVEASDYYPFGKRITPPPVAEPVEATSQSATSPNRWLFSGKESQSFLYANMPLLDFGARMYNPAIARWTTADPLSEKYYGISPYVYCLGNPISIIDPNGMDIWTMDEKGNVVWVKESDDHRLYYMNNDGLLSDDYVSVSDRSILDDLTKTEAKVDGGKEVSSHTSKTGINDIFKVFKFASDKTKVEWAVHRNGDTYTIGTGHNSYSASSWEDYAKNKPNATVHSHPGIDIGNEISSMGYGTNYYNTDQRNVIDDVEQNGRITRKSYVYFPNSSRLYYVGYYNASFIRPIRSYKSFYFGTLNNK
;
A
#
# COMPACT_ATOMS: atom_id res chain seq x y z
N MET A 1 -33.08 -14.80 -7.69
CA MET A 1 -31.74 -14.50 -7.21
C MET A 1 -31.49 -15.40 -6.03
N GLN A 2 -30.77 -16.49 -6.22
CA GLN A 2 -30.46 -17.42 -5.14
C GLN A 2 -29.12 -16.95 -4.56
N VAL A 3 -29.18 -16.23 -3.45
CA VAL A 3 -27.99 -15.87 -2.68
C VAL A 3 -27.56 -17.13 -1.96
N VAL A 4 -26.50 -17.78 -2.44
CA VAL A 4 -25.85 -18.85 -1.69
C VAL A 4 -24.98 -18.19 -0.63
N ILE A 5 -25.52 -18.02 0.55
CA ILE A 5 -24.75 -17.64 1.73
C ILE A 5 -24.02 -18.89 2.18
N TYR A 6 -22.68 -18.94 1.99
CA TYR A 6 -21.87 -19.98 2.63
C TYR A 6 -21.82 -19.71 4.13
N THR A 7 -22.64 -20.45 4.88
CA THR A 7 -22.86 -20.21 6.31
C THR A 7 -21.84 -20.88 7.22
N SER A 8 -20.80 -21.56 6.72
CA SER A 8 -19.81 -22.19 7.58
C SER A 8 -18.41 -22.20 6.95
N LEU A 9 -17.52 -21.50 7.61
CA LEU A 9 -16.07 -21.68 7.44
C LEU A 9 -15.69 -22.97 8.17
N ASN A 10 -15.06 -23.93 7.51
CA ASN A 10 -14.52 -25.12 8.17
C ASN A 10 -13.24 -24.69 8.92
N VAL A 11 -13.33 -24.59 10.23
CA VAL A 11 -12.19 -24.28 11.10
C VAL A 11 -11.92 -25.50 11.97
N ILE A 12 -10.70 -26.04 11.91
CA ILE A 12 -10.25 -27.17 12.73
C ILE A 12 -9.28 -26.63 13.78
N TYR A 13 -9.50 -27.02 15.02
CA TYR A 13 -8.64 -26.69 16.16
C TYR A 13 -7.96 -27.95 16.68
N ASP A 14 -6.73 -27.82 17.16
CA ASP A 14 -6.02 -28.89 17.87
C ASP A 14 -6.53 -29.05 19.31
N GLU A 15 -5.96 -30.03 20.04
CA GLU A 15 -6.32 -30.30 21.44
C GLU A 15 -6.03 -29.13 22.40
N LYS A 16 -5.18 -28.19 21.98
CA LYS A 16 -4.85 -26.98 22.75
C LYS A 16 -5.74 -25.78 22.38
N GLY A 17 -6.72 -25.98 21.45
CA GLY A 17 -7.59 -24.92 20.97
C GLY A 17 -6.94 -23.98 19.96
N GLN A 18 -5.82 -24.36 19.33
CA GLN A 18 -5.16 -23.61 18.28
C GLN A 18 -5.77 -23.96 16.91
N CYS A 19 -6.03 -22.95 16.07
CA CYS A 19 -6.57 -23.18 14.72
C CYS A 19 -5.50 -23.83 13.84
N VAL A 20 -5.68 -25.07 13.45
CA VAL A 20 -4.74 -25.81 12.59
C VAL A 20 -5.16 -25.84 11.12
N SER A 21 -6.40 -25.52 10.82
CA SER A 21 -6.92 -25.46 9.45
C SER A 21 -8.10 -24.52 9.34
N LYS A 22 -8.16 -23.77 8.24
CA LYS A 22 -9.26 -22.84 7.92
C LYS A 22 -9.53 -22.86 6.42
N GLY A 23 -10.77 -23.08 6.00
CA GLY A 23 -11.13 -23.10 4.58
C GLY A 23 -12.64 -23.10 4.36
N LEU A 24 -13.05 -22.75 3.16
CA LEU A 24 -14.43 -22.85 2.70
C LEU A 24 -14.76 -24.30 2.30
N PRO A 25 -16.02 -24.76 2.45
CA PRO A 25 -16.43 -26.08 1.96
C PRO A 25 -16.14 -26.22 0.46
N GLY A 26 -15.40 -27.28 0.08
CA GLY A 26 -15.04 -27.56 -1.31
C GLY A 26 -13.81 -26.83 -1.83
N CYS A 27 -13.18 -25.99 -1.02
CA CYS A 27 -11.91 -25.33 -1.33
C CYS A 27 -10.77 -25.93 -0.51
N ASP A 28 -9.54 -25.81 -1.02
CA ASP A 28 -8.37 -26.24 -0.26
C ASP A 28 -8.16 -25.33 0.96
N PRO A 29 -7.99 -25.90 2.16
CA PRO A 29 -7.90 -25.10 3.38
C PRO A 29 -6.51 -24.49 3.60
N ILE A 30 -6.46 -23.38 4.33
CA ILE A 30 -5.24 -22.88 4.98
C ILE A 30 -4.94 -23.78 6.18
N ILE A 31 -3.74 -24.34 6.25
CA ILE A 31 -3.31 -25.23 7.35
C ILE A 31 -2.25 -24.50 8.20
N TYR A 32 -2.44 -24.53 9.52
CA TYR A 32 -1.52 -23.97 10.51
C TYR A 32 -0.85 -25.10 11.29
N ARG A 33 0.46 -25.00 11.53
CA ARG A 33 1.22 -25.95 12.36
C ARG A 33 1.89 -25.18 13.48
N TYR A 34 1.60 -25.56 14.73
CA TYR A 34 2.08 -24.88 15.93
C TYR A 34 3.18 -25.67 16.67
N ASP A 35 3.27 -26.99 16.45
CA ASP A 35 4.30 -27.85 17.02
C ASP A 35 4.52 -29.10 16.15
N LYS A 36 5.28 -30.08 16.64
CA LYS A 36 5.55 -31.37 15.95
C LYS A 36 4.32 -32.27 15.72
N GLY A 37 3.10 -31.79 16.01
CA GLY A 37 1.89 -32.55 15.79
C GLY A 37 1.71 -32.90 14.31
N ASN A 38 1.17 -34.10 14.03
CA ASN A 38 0.81 -34.49 12.66
C ASN A 38 -0.22 -33.50 12.11
N ILE A 39 0.09 -32.88 10.97
CA ILE A 39 -0.88 -32.11 10.20
C ILE A 39 -2.03 -33.09 9.88
N PRO A 40 -3.28 -32.76 10.22
CA PRO A 40 -4.39 -33.60 9.84
C PRO A 40 -4.37 -33.78 8.32
N VAL A 41 -4.20 -35.01 7.85
CA VAL A 41 -4.38 -35.33 6.43
C VAL A 41 -5.89 -35.28 6.21
N LEU A 42 -6.36 -34.14 5.70
CA LEU A 42 -7.74 -34.01 5.26
C LEU A 42 -7.87 -34.81 3.96
N PRO A 43 -8.61 -35.94 3.93
CA PRO A 43 -8.79 -36.68 2.71
C PRO A 43 -9.48 -35.78 1.68
N TYR A 44 -8.94 -35.69 0.50
CA TYR A 44 -9.42 -34.92 -0.65
C TYR A 44 -9.16 -33.38 -0.61
N CYS A 45 -8.36 -32.85 0.30
CA CYS A 45 -7.97 -31.46 0.32
C CYS A 45 -6.48 -31.29 0.04
N ARG A 46 -6.11 -30.35 -0.81
CA ARG A 46 -4.71 -29.94 -1.04
C ARG A 46 -4.45 -28.62 -0.32
N PRO A 47 -3.36 -28.48 0.42
CA PRO A 47 -3.04 -27.22 1.06
C PRO A 47 -2.67 -26.18 0.00
N GLN A 48 -3.27 -25.01 0.05
CA GLN A 48 -2.84 -23.85 -0.75
C GLN A 48 -1.69 -23.12 -0.09
N SER A 49 -1.70 -23.02 1.23
CA SER A 49 -0.59 -22.46 2.01
C SER A 49 -0.45 -23.13 3.36
N VAL A 50 0.77 -23.18 3.88
CA VAL A 50 1.10 -23.68 5.21
C VAL A 50 2.01 -22.69 5.90
N SER A 51 1.69 -22.32 7.13
CA SER A 51 2.50 -21.43 7.97
C SER A 51 3.08 -22.20 9.17
N TYR A 52 4.36 -21.96 9.45
CA TYR A 52 5.12 -22.60 10.53
C TYR A 52 5.51 -21.55 11.56
N TYR A 53 5.36 -21.88 12.83
CA TYR A 53 5.63 -20.98 13.95
C TYR A 53 6.55 -21.64 14.96
N ASP A 54 7.15 -20.86 15.84
CA ASP A 54 7.86 -21.24 17.05
C ASP A 54 9.24 -21.89 16.85
N ASP A 55 9.45 -22.65 15.78
CA ASP A 55 10.71 -23.33 15.50
C ASP A 55 10.97 -23.52 14.00
N TYR A 56 12.11 -24.13 13.65
CA TYR A 56 12.51 -24.43 12.27
C TYR A 56 12.47 -25.92 11.93
N LEU A 57 11.77 -26.73 12.71
CA LEU A 57 11.70 -28.19 12.54
C LEU A 57 11.01 -28.60 11.24
N PHE A 58 10.16 -27.73 10.68
CA PHE A 58 9.57 -27.96 9.35
C PHE A 58 10.60 -28.21 8.26
N MET A 59 11.82 -27.69 8.41
CA MET A 59 12.90 -27.91 7.44
C MET A 59 13.47 -29.34 7.48
N ASP A 60 13.29 -30.07 8.58
CA ASP A 60 13.71 -31.46 8.69
C ASP A 60 12.74 -32.43 8.02
N ASP A 61 11.44 -32.12 8.09
CA ASP A 61 10.37 -33.02 7.68
C ASP A 61 9.89 -32.84 6.23
N LEU A 62 10.05 -31.62 5.67
CA LEU A 62 9.32 -31.20 4.46
C LEU A 62 10.20 -30.82 3.27
N VAL A 63 11.52 -30.74 3.43
CA VAL A 63 12.41 -30.27 2.39
C VAL A 63 13.63 -31.17 2.21
N THR A 64 14.14 -31.20 0.99
CA THR A 64 15.39 -31.92 0.69
C THR A 64 16.59 -31.25 1.39
N SER A 65 17.68 -31.96 1.53
CA SER A 65 18.93 -31.42 2.10
C SER A 65 19.43 -30.17 1.35
N GLU A 66 19.25 -30.12 0.05
CA GLU A 66 19.57 -28.95 -0.78
C GLU A 66 18.66 -27.75 -0.43
N THR A 67 17.35 -27.96 -0.37
CA THR A 67 16.39 -26.91 0.00
C THR A 67 16.63 -26.42 1.44
N LYS A 68 16.95 -27.34 2.37
CA LYS A 68 17.33 -26.98 3.75
C LYS A 68 18.54 -26.04 3.77
N ARG A 69 19.56 -26.31 2.93
CA ARG A 69 20.74 -25.44 2.81
C ARG A 69 20.35 -24.03 2.34
N VAL A 70 19.46 -23.91 1.36
CA VAL A 70 18.95 -22.62 0.87
C VAL A 70 18.19 -21.87 1.95
N LEU A 71 17.37 -22.57 2.74
CA LEU A 71 16.51 -21.98 3.78
C LEU A 71 17.22 -21.71 5.11
N SER A 72 18.45 -22.16 5.30
CA SER A 72 19.22 -21.95 6.55
C SER A 72 19.67 -20.52 6.70
N CYS A 73 19.73 -20.04 7.94
CA CYS A 73 20.18 -18.68 8.22
C CYS A 73 21.66 -18.47 7.93
N ASP A 74 21.99 -17.26 7.52
CA ASP A 74 23.36 -16.79 7.35
C ASP A 74 23.88 -16.04 8.57
N THR A 75 25.16 -16.20 8.88
CA THR A 75 25.85 -15.43 9.95
C THR A 75 26.60 -14.25 9.35
N LEU A 76 25.86 -13.33 8.71
CA LEU A 76 26.44 -12.13 8.13
C LEU A 76 26.46 -11.00 9.18
N SER A 77 27.64 -10.61 9.64
CA SER A 77 27.83 -9.64 10.74
C SER A 77 27.20 -8.26 10.50
N ASN A 78 27.03 -7.86 9.24
CA ASN A 78 26.47 -6.54 8.87
C ASN A 78 24.94 -6.46 9.00
N TYR A 79 24.25 -7.59 9.14
CA TYR A 79 22.78 -7.67 9.12
C TYR A 79 22.16 -8.10 10.45
N GLY A 80 22.98 -8.17 11.51
CA GLY A 80 22.55 -8.66 12.81
C GLY A 80 22.74 -10.18 12.97
N ILE A 81 22.58 -10.66 14.19
CA ILE A 81 22.74 -12.07 14.54
C ILE A 81 21.35 -12.70 14.66
N PRO A 82 21.01 -13.69 13.80
CA PRO A 82 19.73 -14.35 13.90
C PRO A 82 19.63 -15.23 15.15
N VAL A 83 18.43 -15.26 15.73
CA VAL A 83 18.09 -16.13 16.84
C VAL A 83 17.37 -17.35 16.31
N VAL A 84 17.92 -18.54 16.54
CA VAL A 84 17.38 -19.81 16.02
C VAL A 84 16.89 -20.76 17.12
N GLY A 85 16.97 -20.37 18.38
CA GLY A 85 16.50 -21.18 19.51
C GLY A 85 14.97 -21.15 19.65
N SER A 86 14.35 -22.32 19.85
CA SER A 86 12.90 -22.47 19.99
C SER A 86 12.29 -21.58 21.08
N ASP A 87 13.00 -21.34 22.19
CA ASP A 87 12.50 -20.50 23.28
C ASP A 87 12.37 -19.01 22.93
N ARG A 88 13.00 -18.58 21.84
CA ARG A 88 13.01 -17.17 21.39
C ARG A 88 12.20 -16.91 20.13
N CYS A 89 11.84 -17.98 19.42
CA CYS A 89 10.99 -17.90 18.22
C CYS A 89 9.51 -18.13 18.54
N LYS A 90 9.18 -18.31 19.82
CA LYS A 90 7.80 -18.59 20.24
C LYS A 90 6.84 -17.46 19.84
N GLY A 91 5.78 -17.81 19.11
CA GLY A 91 4.81 -16.88 18.55
C GLY A 91 5.25 -16.20 17.25
N LEU A 92 6.49 -16.44 16.78
CA LEU A 92 6.96 -15.88 15.51
C LEU A 92 6.72 -16.84 14.35
N LEU A 93 6.39 -16.28 13.19
CA LEU A 93 6.27 -17.02 11.93
C LEU A 93 7.68 -17.40 11.44
N THR A 94 8.05 -18.67 11.50
CA THR A 94 9.39 -19.16 11.14
C THR A 94 9.51 -19.63 9.72
N GLY A 95 8.38 -19.97 9.07
CA GLY A 95 8.37 -20.35 7.67
C GLY A 95 6.99 -20.42 7.06
N THR A 96 6.97 -20.48 5.72
CA THR A 96 5.76 -20.69 4.93
C THR A 96 6.04 -21.64 3.78
N ALA A 97 5.00 -22.35 3.33
CA ALA A 97 4.99 -23.03 2.04
C ALA A 97 3.72 -22.60 1.30
N VAL A 98 3.87 -21.94 0.16
CA VAL A 98 2.77 -21.42 -0.66
C VAL A 98 2.81 -22.11 -2.02
N TYR A 99 1.71 -22.75 -2.39
CA TYR A 99 1.62 -23.56 -3.58
C TYR A 99 1.19 -22.74 -4.81
N SER A 100 1.64 -23.15 -6.00
CA SER A 100 1.13 -22.60 -7.27
C SER A 100 -0.34 -22.97 -7.45
N LEU A 101 -1.15 -22.04 -7.95
CA LEU A 101 -2.56 -22.29 -8.29
C LEU A 101 -2.70 -23.11 -9.58
N THR A 102 -1.70 -23.10 -10.46
CA THR A 102 -1.71 -23.85 -11.74
C THR A 102 -1.05 -25.21 -11.61
N ASP A 103 0.05 -25.33 -10.85
CA ASP A 103 0.76 -26.58 -10.59
C ASP A 103 0.83 -26.86 -9.08
N PRO A 104 -0.08 -27.69 -8.55
CA PRO A 104 -0.13 -27.99 -7.11
C PRO A 104 1.08 -28.80 -6.60
N THR A 105 1.98 -29.22 -7.45
CA THR A 105 3.26 -29.86 -7.05
C THR A 105 4.35 -28.81 -6.84
N SER A 106 4.22 -27.64 -7.45
CA SER A 106 5.13 -26.50 -7.35
C SER A 106 4.74 -25.58 -6.18
N LYS A 107 5.73 -25.15 -5.43
CA LYS A 107 5.54 -24.26 -4.27
C LYS A 107 6.77 -23.41 -4.00
N THR A 108 6.54 -22.24 -3.43
CA THR A 108 7.59 -21.46 -2.79
C THR A 108 7.62 -21.81 -1.30
N VAL A 109 8.79 -22.20 -0.80
CA VAL A 109 9.01 -22.43 0.64
C VAL A 109 9.92 -21.35 1.16
N SER A 110 9.50 -20.69 2.24
CA SER A 110 10.26 -19.58 2.85
C SER A 110 10.58 -19.87 4.31
N SER A 111 11.72 -19.34 4.79
CA SER A 111 12.10 -19.27 6.19
C SER A 111 12.38 -17.84 6.60
N PHE A 112 12.06 -17.49 7.86
CA PHE A 112 12.16 -16.15 8.40
C PHE A 112 13.00 -16.17 9.67
N TYR A 113 13.98 -15.27 9.79
CA TYR A 113 14.89 -15.19 10.91
C TYR A 113 14.88 -13.81 11.56
N TYR A 114 14.89 -13.81 12.87
CA TYR A 114 14.63 -12.64 13.69
C TYR A 114 15.85 -12.33 14.56
N ASP A 115 15.99 -11.07 14.95
CA ASP A 115 16.94 -10.64 15.96
C ASP A 115 16.42 -10.89 17.39
N TYR A 116 17.20 -10.51 18.39
CA TYR A 116 16.84 -10.66 19.81
C TYR A 116 15.58 -9.89 20.24
N GLN A 117 15.10 -8.96 19.41
CA GLN A 117 13.92 -8.15 19.65
C GLN A 117 12.69 -8.68 18.89
N GLY A 118 12.82 -9.81 18.19
CA GLY A 118 11.77 -10.38 17.38
C GLY A 118 11.52 -9.63 16.07
N ARG A 119 12.50 -8.84 15.57
CA ARG A 119 12.41 -8.11 14.32
C ARG A 119 13.00 -8.96 13.19
N LEU A 120 12.31 -9.06 12.08
CA LEU A 120 12.75 -9.82 10.91
C LEU A 120 14.03 -9.20 10.34
N ILE A 121 15.09 -10.02 10.20
CA ILE A 121 16.39 -9.59 9.65
C ILE A 121 16.84 -10.42 8.46
N GLN A 122 16.31 -11.64 8.28
CA GLN A 122 16.60 -12.48 7.13
C GLN A 122 15.35 -13.23 6.69
N SER A 123 15.20 -13.37 5.39
CA SER A 123 14.19 -14.22 4.75
C SER A 123 14.84 -14.96 3.59
N HIS A 124 14.70 -16.28 3.56
CA HIS A 124 15.22 -17.13 2.50
C HIS A 124 14.07 -17.89 1.87
N ARG A 125 14.10 -18.06 0.57
CA ARG A 125 13.06 -18.79 -0.16
C ARG A 125 13.64 -19.71 -1.24
N LYS A 126 13.09 -20.90 -1.36
CA LYS A 126 13.19 -21.76 -2.53
C LYS A 126 11.98 -21.52 -3.39
N GLU A 127 12.19 -21.05 -4.61
CA GLU A 127 11.10 -20.56 -5.45
C GLU A 127 10.38 -21.66 -6.25
N ALA A 128 9.08 -21.49 -6.48
CA ALA A 128 8.23 -22.39 -7.25
C ALA A 128 8.74 -22.57 -8.70
N LEU A 129 9.26 -21.51 -9.30
CA LEU A 129 9.87 -21.54 -10.65
C LEU A 129 11.32 -22.05 -10.66
N GLY A 130 11.80 -22.63 -9.55
CA GLY A 130 13.20 -23.02 -9.36
C GLY A 130 14.10 -21.82 -9.01
N GLY A 131 15.31 -22.10 -8.54
CA GLY A 131 16.20 -21.07 -8.01
C GLY A 131 15.92 -20.75 -6.55
N ALA A 132 16.48 -19.65 -6.06
CA ALA A 132 16.38 -19.22 -4.66
C ALA A 132 16.35 -17.69 -4.53
N GLY A 133 15.82 -17.19 -3.43
CA GLY A 133 15.87 -15.78 -3.09
C GLY A 133 16.27 -15.58 -1.63
N HIS A 134 17.08 -14.58 -1.35
CA HIS A 134 17.56 -14.25 -0.01
C HIS A 134 17.41 -12.76 0.24
N ILE A 135 16.84 -12.39 1.37
CA ILE A 135 16.74 -11.02 1.84
C ILE A 135 17.45 -10.89 3.18
N HIS A 136 18.35 -9.93 3.29
CA HIS A 136 19.03 -9.57 4.53
C HIS A 136 18.75 -8.09 4.82
N GLN A 137 18.47 -7.78 6.10
CA GLN A 137 18.16 -6.42 6.53
C GLN A 137 19.02 -6.02 7.72
N SER A 138 19.62 -4.82 7.63
CA SER A 138 20.13 -4.09 8.79
C SER A 138 19.06 -3.10 9.25
N LEU A 139 18.80 -3.08 10.55
CA LEU A 139 17.74 -2.25 11.11
C LEU A 139 18.36 -1.12 11.93
N THR A 140 17.71 0.04 11.93
CA THR A 140 17.99 1.11 12.89
C THR A 140 17.64 0.64 14.31
N PHE A 141 18.01 1.41 15.30
CA PHE A 141 17.60 1.12 16.69
C PHE A 141 16.07 1.00 16.84
N THR A 142 15.31 1.78 16.10
CA THR A 142 13.83 1.80 16.12
C THR A 142 13.17 0.74 15.23
N GLY A 143 13.97 -0.05 14.49
CA GLY A 143 13.48 -1.15 13.67
C GLY A 143 13.23 -0.81 12.19
N LYS A 144 13.57 0.42 11.73
CA LYS A 144 13.47 0.75 10.30
C LYS A 144 14.64 0.13 9.52
N PRO A 145 14.41 -0.41 8.31
CA PRO A 145 15.49 -0.92 7.46
C PRO A 145 16.46 0.21 7.06
N SER A 146 17.71 0.13 7.50
CA SER A 146 18.79 1.01 7.07
C SER A 146 19.54 0.48 5.85
N MET A 147 19.59 -0.84 5.70
CA MET A 147 20.10 -1.52 4.52
C MET A 147 19.27 -2.79 4.28
N THR A 148 18.93 -3.03 3.04
CA THR A 148 18.30 -4.28 2.59
C THR A 148 19.10 -4.81 1.43
N ARG A 149 19.48 -6.08 1.48
CA ARG A 149 20.09 -6.78 0.35
C ARG A 149 19.19 -7.94 -0.04
N GLU A 150 18.72 -7.93 -1.28
CA GLU A 150 18.04 -9.06 -1.89
C GLU A 150 18.95 -9.70 -2.93
N THR A 151 19.06 -11.03 -2.93
CA THR A 151 19.74 -11.79 -3.97
C THR A 151 18.79 -12.81 -4.53
N VAL A 152 18.79 -12.95 -5.84
CA VAL A 152 18.01 -13.96 -6.57
C VAL A 152 18.99 -14.85 -7.34
N GLU A 153 18.94 -16.14 -7.06
CA GLU A 153 19.66 -17.18 -7.76
C GLU A 153 18.71 -17.88 -8.75
N LEU A 154 19.01 -17.80 -10.03
CA LEU A 154 18.26 -18.47 -11.07
C LEU A 154 18.56 -19.98 -11.09
N PRO A 155 17.72 -20.81 -11.77
CA PRO A 155 17.94 -22.25 -11.86
C PRO A 155 19.25 -22.66 -12.55
N ASP A 156 19.82 -21.79 -13.39
CA ASP A 156 21.10 -22.00 -14.08
C ASP A 156 22.34 -21.58 -13.25
N GLY A 157 22.10 -21.01 -12.03
CA GLY A 157 23.12 -20.56 -11.11
C GLY A 157 23.54 -19.08 -11.27
N GLN A 158 22.93 -18.33 -12.20
CA GLN A 158 23.12 -16.88 -12.24
C GLN A 158 22.58 -16.25 -10.95
N VAL A 159 23.31 -15.28 -10.40
CA VAL A 159 22.92 -14.55 -9.19
C VAL A 159 22.89 -13.06 -9.47
N ASP A 160 21.75 -12.44 -9.20
CA ASP A 160 21.56 -11.00 -9.26
C ASP A 160 21.36 -10.44 -7.85
N SER A 161 21.89 -9.24 -7.59
CA SER A 161 21.89 -8.61 -6.27
C SER A 161 21.29 -7.21 -6.34
N LEU A 162 20.31 -6.97 -5.47
CA LEU A 162 19.71 -5.65 -5.24
C LEU A 162 20.04 -5.20 -3.82
N VAL A 163 20.67 -4.04 -3.70
CA VAL A 163 21.01 -3.45 -2.38
C VAL A 163 20.32 -2.09 -2.27
N THR A 164 19.56 -1.88 -1.20
CA THR A 164 18.94 -0.60 -0.90
C THR A 164 19.46 -0.09 0.44
N VAL A 165 20.06 1.10 0.44
CA VAL A 165 20.57 1.80 1.63
C VAL A 165 19.71 3.01 1.92
N ARG A 166 19.28 3.16 3.17
CA ARG A 166 18.40 4.25 3.61
C ARG A 166 19.02 5.02 4.77
N ALA A 167 18.93 6.34 4.72
CA ALA A 167 19.27 7.21 5.82
C ALA A 167 18.03 7.92 6.34
N TYR A 168 18.00 8.15 7.66
CA TYR A 168 16.90 8.80 8.35
C TYR A 168 17.43 9.97 9.20
N ASP A 169 16.62 11.02 9.33
CA ASP A 169 16.93 12.15 10.21
C ASP A 169 16.63 11.85 11.69
N GLY A 170 16.83 12.86 12.53
CA GLY A 170 16.56 12.75 13.97
C GLY A 170 15.08 12.54 14.33
N GLN A 171 14.14 12.83 13.43
CA GLN A 171 12.71 12.56 13.54
C GLN A 171 12.31 11.26 12.85
N GLU A 172 13.27 10.48 12.36
CA GLU A 172 13.09 9.21 11.66
C GLU A 172 12.40 9.34 10.30
N ARG A 173 12.44 10.52 9.65
CA ARG A 173 11.99 10.68 8.27
C ARG A 173 13.10 10.20 7.34
N LEU A 174 12.71 9.59 6.23
CA LEU A 174 13.63 9.12 5.20
C LEU A 174 14.27 10.33 4.50
N VAL A 175 15.58 10.54 4.63
CA VAL A 175 16.29 11.65 3.99
C VAL A 175 17.06 11.23 2.75
N SER A 176 17.40 9.96 2.61
CA SER A 176 17.93 9.45 1.35
C SER A 176 17.70 7.94 1.22
N GLU A 177 17.54 7.51 -0.02
CA GLU A 177 17.54 6.11 -0.42
C GLU A 177 18.43 5.93 -1.64
N THR A 178 19.31 4.95 -1.61
CA THR A 178 20.13 4.53 -2.75
C THR A 178 19.88 3.06 -3.02
N THR A 179 19.45 2.75 -4.23
CA THR A 179 19.21 1.37 -4.70
C THR A 179 20.24 1.03 -5.76
N SER A 180 20.94 -0.08 -5.56
CA SER A 180 21.96 -0.60 -6.47
C SER A 180 21.53 -1.98 -6.98
N LEU A 181 21.40 -2.12 -8.29
CA LEU A 181 21.22 -3.39 -9.01
C LEU A 181 22.55 -3.82 -9.58
N ASN A 182 23.10 -4.91 -9.04
CA ASN A 182 24.46 -5.37 -9.34
C ASN A 182 25.50 -4.23 -9.15
N ASP A 183 26.00 -3.65 -10.25
CA ASP A 183 27.02 -2.61 -10.25
C ASP A 183 26.48 -1.19 -10.54
N LYS A 184 25.16 -1.02 -10.74
CA LYS A 184 24.55 0.27 -11.08
C LYS A 184 23.66 0.80 -9.98
N SER A 185 23.84 2.06 -9.62
CA SER A 185 23.08 2.70 -8.54
C SER A 185 22.19 3.86 -9.01
N GLN A 186 21.10 4.05 -8.29
CA GLN A 186 20.16 5.15 -8.41
C GLN A 186 19.76 5.63 -7.01
N SER A 187 19.68 6.95 -6.82
CA SER A 187 19.42 7.55 -5.51
C SER A 187 18.31 8.59 -5.54
N VAL A 188 17.64 8.75 -4.40
CA VAL A 188 16.72 9.86 -4.12
C VAL A 188 17.06 10.45 -2.76
N SER A 189 17.16 11.77 -2.70
CA SER A 189 17.27 12.53 -1.45
C SER A 189 16.00 13.34 -1.22
N TYR A 190 15.55 13.44 0.03
CA TYR A 190 14.29 14.06 0.41
C TYR A 190 14.53 15.26 1.33
N GLY A 191 13.91 16.40 1.00
CA GLY A 191 13.91 17.60 1.82
C GLY A 191 12.54 17.85 2.45
N TYR A 192 12.52 18.33 3.68
CA TYR A 192 11.29 18.57 4.44
C TYR A 192 11.27 19.98 5.02
N ASP A 193 10.09 20.55 5.16
CA ASP A 193 9.90 21.81 5.89
C ASP A 193 9.89 21.58 7.43
N GLU A 194 9.73 22.68 8.18
CA GLU A 194 9.77 22.68 9.65
C GLU A 194 8.65 21.85 10.29
N ILE A 195 7.51 21.69 9.60
CA ILE A 195 6.37 20.89 10.09
C ILE A 195 6.37 19.46 9.53
N GLY A 196 7.36 19.09 8.70
CA GLY A 196 7.61 17.72 8.27
C GLY A 196 7.03 17.36 6.90
N ARG A 197 6.49 18.33 6.13
CA ARG A 197 6.02 18.07 4.76
C ARG A 197 7.20 17.95 3.79
N LEU A 198 7.09 17.03 2.85
CA LEU A 198 8.08 16.83 1.80
C LEU A 198 8.10 18.03 0.85
N THR A 199 9.22 18.75 0.77
CA THR A 199 9.36 19.95 -0.07
C THR A 199 10.25 19.75 -1.28
N SER A 200 11.07 18.70 -1.29
CA SER A 200 11.93 18.42 -2.45
C SER A 200 12.31 16.96 -2.55
N ARG A 201 12.54 16.50 -3.77
CA ARG A 201 13.24 15.27 -4.13
C ARG A 201 14.38 15.59 -5.08
N VAL A 202 15.55 15.03 -4.81
CA VAL A 202 16.69 15.11 -5.74
C VAL A 202 17.02 13.69 -6.16
N TYR A 203 16.86 13.42 -7.43
CA TYR A 203 17.14 12.13 -8.05
C TYR A 203 18.52 12.15 -8.68
N GLY A 204 19.27 11.07 -8.52
CA GLY A 204 20.61 11.00 -9.07
C GLY A 204 21.12 9.58 -9.29
N THR A 205 22.28 9.55 -9.94
CA THR A 205 23.09 8.34 -10.13
C THR A 205 24.54 8.67 -9.76
N GLU A 206 25.42 7.67 -9.79
CA GLU A 206 26.85 7.93 -9.62
C GLU A 206 27.41 8.85 -10.70
N ALA A 207 26.96 8.69 -11.96
CA ALA A 207 27.39 9.51 -13.09
C ALA A 207 26.80 10.94 -13.05
N ASN A 208 25.60 11.10 -12.51
CA ASN A 208 24.88 12.38 -12.43
C ASN A 208 24.15 12.50 -11.07
N PRO A 209 24.82 12.98 -10.00
CA PRO A 209 24.25 13.00 -8.65
C PRO A 209 23.01 13.88 -8.46
N SER A 210 22.70 14.76 -9.41
CA SER A 210 21.55 15.65 -9.39
C SER A 210 20.86 15.69 -10.75
N ALA A 211 20.58 14.52 -11.32
CA ALA A 211 19.98 14.35 -12.64
C ALA A 211 18.64 15.08 -12.77
N LEU A 212 17.86 15.09 -11.69
CA LEU A 212 16.57 15.74 -11.61
C LEU A 212 16.32 16.28 -10.20
N THR A 213 15.87 17.52 -10.10
CA THR A 213 15.36 18.10 -8.85
C THR A 213 13.88 18.44 -9.01
N GLU A 214 13.10 17.97 -8.07
CA GLU A 214 11.68 18.22 -7.94
C GLU A 214 11.40 19.01 -6.66
N THR A 215 10.54 20.03 -6.73
CA THR A 215 10.10 20.81 -5.58
C THR A 215 8.58 20.73 -5.42
N LEU A 216 8.11 20.69 -4.17
CA LEU A 216 6.71 20.61 -3.83
C LEU A 216 6.30 21.76 -2.93
N ALA A 217 5.11 22.33 -3.15
CA ALA A 217 4.52 23.38 -2.32
C ALA A 217 3.12 22.98 -1.87
N TYR A 218 2.73 23.53 -0.73
CA TYR A 218 1.44 23.18 -0.08
C TYR A 218 0.74 24.45 0.42
N ASN A 219 -0.57 24.42 0.44
CA ASN A 219 -1.36 25.46 1.10
C ASN A 219 -1.41 25.25 2.63
N ILE A 220 -2.12 26.14 3.32
CA ILE A 220 -2.29 26.11 4.79
C ILE A 220 -3.10 24.90 5.30
N ARG A 221 -3.71 24.11 4.41
CA ARG A 221 -4.47 22.89 4.70
C ARG A 221 -3.68 21.64 4.36
N ASP A 222 -2.37 21.74 4.15
CA ASP A 222 -1.46 20.67 3.75
C ASP A 222 -1.77 20.01 2.40
N GLN A 223 -2.61 20.67 1.57
CA GLN A 223 -2.91 20.20 0.23
C GLN A 223 -1.78 20.61 -0.72
N LEU A 224 -1.29 19.66 -1.52
CA LEU A 224 -0.29 19.93 -2.56
C LEU A 224 -0.84 20.95 -3.56
N THR A 225 -0.13 22.06 -3.75
CA THR A 225 -0.50 23.10 -4.72
C THR A 225 0.38 23.07 -5.96
N ASP A 226 1.66 22.76 -5.79
CA ASP A 226 2.61 22.81 -6.90
C ASP A 226 3.64 21.69 -6.78
N GLN A 227 4.01 21.14 -7.92
CA GLN A 227 5.11 20.21 -8.13
C GLN A 227 5.89 20.70 -9.34
N ASN A 228 7.16 21.02 -9.18
CA ASN A 228 7.94 21.67 -10.22
C ASN A 228 9.29 21.00 -10.43
N SER A 229 9.66 20.85 -11.70
CA SER A 229 10.98 20.43 -12.15
C SER A 229 11.28 21.02 -13.53
N ASN A 230 12.47 20.75 -14.10
CA ASN A 230 12.80 21.17 -15.45
C ASN A 230 12.11 20.33 -16.55
N VAL A 231 11.49 19.20 -16.22
CA VAL A 231 10.91 18.24 -17.20
C VAL A 231 9.40 18.04 -17.07
N PHE A 232 8.82 18.30 -15.89
CA PHE A 232 7.39 18.24 -15.66
C PHE A 232 7.00 19.17 -14.53
N ASN A 233 5.99 19.99 -14.75
CA ASN A 233 5.43 20.88 -13.75
C ASN A 233 3.93 20.69 -13.65
N MET A 234 3.38 20.79 -12.45
CA MET A 234 1.94 20.82 -12.25
C MET A 234 1.52 21.75 -11.12
N SER A 235 0.30 22.27 -11.21
CA SER A 235 -0.35 23.07 -10.17
C SER A 235 -1.78 22.57 -9.95
N LEU A 236 -2.15 22.39 -8.68
CA LEU A 236 -3.48 21.98 -8.24
C LEU A 236 -4.18 23.15 -7.54
N ARG A 237 -5.39 23.48 -7.96
CA ARG A 237 -6.20 24.53 -7.37
C ARG A 237 -7.46 23.92 -6.76
N TYR A 238 -7.84 24.42 -5.62
CA TYR A 238 -8.97 23.95 -4.84
C TYR A 238 -10.02 25.05 -4.68
N GLN A 239 -9.72 26.08 -3.87
CA GLN A 239 -10.66 27.16 -3.52
C GLN A 239 -10.59 28.36 -4.48
N GLU A 240 -9.48 28.53 -5.21
CA GLU A 240 -9.22 29.69 -6.05
C GLU A 240 -8.97 29.29 -7.50
N PRO A 241 -9.98 28.75 -8.20
CA PRO A 241 -9.88 28.40 -9.61
C PRO A 241 -9.72 29.64 -10.48
N THR A 242 -9.02 29.51 -11.61
CA THR A 242 -8.74 30.61 -12.55
C THR A 242 -9.32 30.39 -13.96
N LEU A 243 -9.81 29.18 -14.24
CA LEU A 243 -10.36 28.76 -15.53
C LEU A 243 -11.89 28.55 -15.49
N GLY A 244 -12.54 29.06 -14.42
CA GLY A 244 -13.99 29.03 -14.28
C GLY A 244 -14.58 27.77 -13.68
N ALA A 245 -13.78 26.94 -13.02
CA ALA A 245 -14.29 25.85 -12.18
C ALA A 245 -15.04 26.40 -10.95
N VAL A 246 -15.85 25.55 -10.33
CA VAL A 246 -16.47 25.87 -9.05
C VAL A 246 -15.47 25.60 -7.92
N PRO A 247 -15.21 26.57 -7.02
CA PRO A 247 -14.33 26.38 -5.86
C PRO A 247 -14.71 25.16 -5.06
N LYS A 248 -13.71 24.39 -4.63
CA LYS A 248 -13.88 23.19 -3.79
C LYS A 248 -13.24 23.39 -2.42
N TYR A 249 -14.03 23.11 -1.37
CA TYR A 249 -13.61 23.26 0.03
C TYR A 249 -13.52 21.91 0.77
N ASN A 250 -13.83 20.81 0.06
CA ASN A 250 -13.85 19.44 0.57
C ASN A 250 -12.64 18.60 0.11
N GLY A 251 -11.55 19.26 -0.32
CA GLY A 251 -10.35 18.57 -0.78
C GLY A 251 -10.34 18.13 -2.24
N SER A 252 -11.47 18.17 -2.94
CA SER A 252 -11.50 17.89 -4.38
C SER A 252 -10.76 18.98 -5.16
N VAL A 253 -9.98 18.58 -6.15
CA VAL A 253 -9.28 19.50 -7.06
C VAL A 253 -10.29 20.19 -7.96
N SER A 254 -10.28 21.53 -8.02
CA SER A 254 -11.12 22.31 -8.94
C SER A 254 -10.47 22.52 -10.30
N GLU A 255 -9.16 22.74 -10.33
CA GLU A 255 -8.37 22.87 -11.54
C GLU A 255 -7.01 22.20 -11.38
N TRP A 256 -6.53 21.61 -12.48
CA TRP A 256 -5.20 21.00 -12.56
C TRP A 256 -4.50 21.52 -13.81
N GLU A 257 -3.38 22.23 -13.63
CA GLU A 257 -2.53 22.72 -14.70
C GLU A 257 -1.23 21.89 -14.76
N TRP A 258 -0.71 21.63 -15.97
CA TRP A 258 0.59 20.94 -16.13
C TRP A 258 1.27 21.26 -17.45
N ASN A 259 2.60 21.07 -17.52
CA ASN A 259 3.40 21.10 -18.73
C ASN A 259 4.60 20.15 -18.63
N HIS A 260 5.16 19.79 -19.78
CA HIS A 260 6.32 18.90 -19.90
C HIS A 260 7.65 19.68 -20.02
N GLY A 261 7.91 20.62 -19.10
CA GLY A 261 9.14 21.36 -18.98
C GLY A 261 9.11 22.77 -19.57
N VAL A 262 10.27 23.43 -19.52
CA VAL A 262 10.39 24.84 -19.89
C VAL A 262 10.12 25.04 -21.39
N GLY A 263 9.25 26.00 -21.70
CA GLY A 263 8.92 26.38 -23.09
C GLY A 263 7.82 25.52 -23.74
N THR A 264 7.27 24.53 -23.04
CA THR A 264 6.10 23.80 -23.51
C THR A 264 4.80 24.50 -23.14
N GLU A 265 3.75 24.31 -23.94
CA GLU A 265 2.45 24.89 -23.63
C GLU A 265 1.86 24.28 -22.34
N THR A 266 1.23 25.12 -21.53
CA THR A 266 0.52 24.69 -20.34
C THR A 266 -0.83 24.08 -20.71
N ASN A 267 -1.00 22.84 -20.33
CA ASN A 267 -2.28 22.15 -20.36
C ASN A 267 -3.01 22.37 -19.02
N ALA A 268 -4.33 22.42 -19.05
CA ALA A 268 -5.10 22.49 -17.82
C ALA A 268 -6.46 21.81 -17.94
N TRP A 269 -6.96 21.34 -16.81
CA TRP A 269 -8.33 20.88 -16.62
C TRP A 269 -9.10 21.77 -15.66
N SER A 270 -10.32 22.13 -16.03
CA SER A 270 -11.35 22.67 -15.16
C SER A 270 -12.35 21.57 -14.88
N LEU A 271 -12.52 21.20 -13.60
CA LEU A 271 -13.17 19.99 -13.15
C LEU A 271 -14.56 20.27 -12.57
N SER A 272 -15.55 19.47 -12.93
CA SER A 272 -16.90 19.54 -12.37
C SER A 272 -17.27 18.22 -11.70
N TYR A 273 -17.99 18.31 -10.58
CA TYR A 273 -18.39 17.16 -9.78
C TYR A 273 -19.88 17.26 -9.44
N ASP A 274 -20.51 16.12 -9.25
CA ASP A 274 -21.88 16.06 -8.74
C ASP A 274 -21.96 16.29 -7.21
N GLY A 275 -23.17 16.18 -6.67
CA GLY A 275 -23.42 16.45 -5.24
C GLY A 275 -22.79 15.46 -4.26
N VAL A 276 -22.31 14.30 -4.73
CA VAL A 276 -21.59 13.29 -3.92
C VAL A 276 -20.10 13.23 -4.25
N GLY A 277 -19.58 14.15 -5.06
CA GLY A 277 -18.16 14.31 -5.34
C GLY A 277 -17.63 13.47 -6.50
N ARG A 278 -18.49 12.88 -7.35
CA ARG A 278 -18.07 12.15 -8.56
C ARG A 278 -17.81 13.11 -9.72
N LEU A 279 -16.77 12.85 -10.50
CA LEU A 279 -16.37 13.65 -11.66
C LEU A 279 -17.44 13.59 -12.77
N THR A 280 -17.91 14.74 -13.22
CA THR A 280 -18.99 14.82 -14.24
C THR A 280 -18.55 15.47 -15.54
N ASP A 281 -17.61 16.39 -15.50
CA ASP A 281 -17.13 17.10 -16.69
C ASP A 281 -15.68 17.56 -16.50
N VAL A 282 -14.86 17.39 -17.53
CA VAL A 282 -13.47 17.83 -17.56
C VAL A 282 -13.26 18.68 -18.81
N ARG A 283 -13.16 19.99 -18.60
CA ARG A 283 -12.86 20.93 -19.68
C ARG A 283 -11.36 21.12 -19.79
N ARG A 284 -10.82 20.89 -20.98
CA ARG A 284 -9.38 21.10 -21.23
C ARG A 284 -9.09 22.51 -21.75
N PHE A 285 -7.97 23.04 -21.33
CA PHE A 285 -7.39 24.29 -21.81
C PHE A 285 -5.95 24.04 -22.25
N VAL A 286 -5.50 24.74 -23.29
CA VAL A 286 -4.13 24.77 -23.75
C VAL A 286 -3.73 26.24 -23.89
N GLY A 287 -2.66 26.69 -23.22
CA GLY A 287 -2.32 28.09 -23.14
C GLY A 287 -3.46 28.99 -22.65
N ARG A 288 -4.32 28.49 -21.73
CA ARG A 288 -5.57 29.10 -21.21
C ARG A 288 -6.71 29.26 -22.22
N VAL A 289 -6.59 28.67 -23.41
CA VAL A 289 -7.65 28.64 -24.42
C VAL A 289 -8.41 27.32 -24.30
N HIS A 290 -9.74 27.40 -24.16
CA HIS A 290 -10.60 26.22 -24.09
C HIS A 290 -10.52 25.38 -25.37
N THR A 291 -10.36 24.09 -25.22
CA THR A 291 -10.45 23.10 -26.31
C THR A 291 -11.16 21.86 -25.81
N ASN A 292 -11.85 21.13 -26.69
CA ASN A 292 -12.32 19.81 -26.35
C ASN A 292 -11.29 18.70 -26.63
N ALA A 293 -10.21 18.98 -27.39
CA ALA A 293 -9.21 17.97 -27.70
C ALA A 293 -8.70 17.30 -26.40
N PHE A 294 -8.66 15.96 -26.39
CA PHE A 294 -8.21 15.13 -25.25
C PHE A 294 -8.92 15.44 -23.93
N SER A 295 -10.25 15.66 -23.97
CA SER A 295 -11.08 15.87 -22.79
C SER A 295 -12.05 14.70 -22.54
N GLU A 296 -12.46 14.50 -21.28
CA GLU A 296 -13.55 13.59 -20.86
C GLU A 296 -14.74 14.41 -20.36
N ARG A 297 -15.90 14.20 -20.93
CA ARG A 297 -17.06 15.07 -20.72
C ARG A 297 -18.36 14.28 -20.57
N SER A 298 -19.41 14.96 -20.07
CA SER A 298 -20.76 14.40 -19.98
C SER A 298 -20.80 13.05 -19.26
N ILE A 299 -20.07 12.95 -18.15
CA ILE A 299 -20.02 11.74 -17.34
C ILE A 299 -21.25 11.74 -16.44
N THR A 300 -22.06 10.70 -16.56
CA THR A 300 -23.26 10.52 -15.71
C THR A 300 -23.22 9.17 -15.02
N TYR A 301 -23.92 9.07 -13.91
CA TYR A 301 -23.88 7.90 -13.04
C TYR A 301 -25.28 7.46 -12.60
N ASP A 302 -25.42 6.18 -12.32
CA ASP A 302 -26.57 5.68 -11.60
C ASP A 302 -26.43 5.92 -10.07
N ARG A 303 -27.41 5.42 -9.30
CA ARG A 303 -27.40 5.55 -7.83
C ARG A 303 -26.29 4.75 -7.16
N ASN A 304 -25.79 3.69 -7.81
CA ASN A 304 -24.68 2.86 -7.31
C ASN A 304 -23.32 3.34 -7.81
N SER A 305 -23.26 4.52 -8.43
CA SER A 305 -22.06 5.10 -9.04
C SER A 305 -21.51 4.35 -10.28
N ASN A 306 -22.29 3.47 -10.91
CA ASN A 306 -21.93 2.97 -12.23
C ASN A 306 -22.02 4.10 -13.24
N ILE A 307 -21.03 4.23 -14.14
CA ILE A 307 -21.02 5.21 -15.22
C ILE A 307 -22.14 4.86 -16.22
N LEU A 308 -23.03 5.80 -16.53
CA LEU A 308 -24.07 5.64 -17.54
C LEU A 308 -23.65 6.20 -18.90
N THR A 309 -22.95 7.34 -18.91
CA THR A 309 -22.41 7.96 -20.12
C THR A 309 -21.01 8.49 -19.88
N LEU A 310 -20.17 8.47 -20.92
CA LEU A 310 -18.84 9.04 -20.94
C LEU A 310 -18.51 9.46 -22.37
N THR A 311 -18.15 10.73 -22.57
CA THR A 311 -17.74 11.27 -23.88
C THR A 311 -16.26 11.58 -23.84
N ARG A 312 -15.47 11.03 -24.80
CA ARG A 312 -14.05 11.35 -24.97
C ARG A 312 -13.81 11.99 -26.33
N TYR A 313 -13.04 13.06 -26.30
CA TYR A 313 -12.49 13.70 -27.49
C TYR A 313 -11.04 13.27 -27.65
N GLY A 314 -10.64 12.90 -28.88
CA GLY A 314 -9.26 12.71 -29.26
C GLY A 314 -8.60 14.03 -29.66
N GLU A 315 -7.70 13.99 -30.64
CA GLU A 315 -7.03 15.17 -31.16
C GLU A 315 -8.04 16.16 -31.80
N ASN A 316 -9.08 15.64 -32.45
CA ASN A 316 -10.12 16.47 -33.04
C ASN A 316 -11.06 17.03 -31.97
N ALA A 317 -10.96 18.35 -31.72
CA ALA A 317 -11.81 19.04 -30.73
C ALA A 317 -13.26 19.23 -31.18
N ALA A 318 -13.57 19.06 -32.48
CA ALA A 318 -14.92 19.35 -33.02
C ALA A 318 -15.89 18.18 -32.84
N THR A 319 -15.39 16.96 -32.92
CA THR A 319 -16.21 15.74 -32.83
C THR A 319 -15.58 14.76 -31.84
N PRO A 320 -16.35 14.17 -30.91
CA PRO A 320 -15.82 13.18 -29.97
C PRO A 320 -15.51 11.86 -30.68
N ASP A 321 -14.40 11.24 -30.28
CA ASP A 321 -14.02 9.92 -30.75
C ASP A 321 -14.90 8.84 -30.14
N GLU A 322 -15.25 9.00 -28.87
CA GLU A 322 -16.06 8.07 -28.11
C GLU A 322 -17.26 8.81 -27.47
N ILE A 323 -18.45 8.31 -27.72
CA ILE A 323 -19.69 8.66 -26.99
C ILE A 323 -20.24 7.34 -26.48
N LEU A 324 -19.80 6.99 -25.27
CA LEU A 324 -20.10 5.71 -24.64
C LEU A 324 -21.40 5.80 -23.83
N ALA A 325 -22.33 4.89 -24.10
CA ALA A 325 -23.52 4.70 -23.26
C ALA A 325 -23.51 3.27 -22.71
N TYR A 326 -23.59 3.16 -21.39
CA TYR A 326 -23.45 1.91 -20.64
C TYR A 326 -24.80 1.38 -20.20
N SER A 327 -24.99 0.07 -20.26
CA SER A 327 -26.17 -0.59 -19.71
C SER A 327 -25.78 -1.74 -18.78
N TYR A 328 -26.55 -1.93 -17.72
CA TYR A 328 -26.22 -2.83 -16.62
C TYR A 328 -27.36 -3.80 -16.29
N ASN A 329 -27.00 -4.91 -15.66
CA ASN A 329 -27.91 -5.75 -14.88
C ASN A 329 -27.42 -5.72 -13.41
N GLY A 330 -28.10 -4.93 -12.55
CA GLY A 330 -27.53 -4.56 -11.26
C GLY A 330 -26.24 -3.75 -11.45
N ASN A 331 -25.12 -4.23 -10.88
CA ASN A 331 -23.80 -3.62 -11.08
C ASN A 331 -22.99 -4.27 -12.22
N LEU A 332 -23.48 -5.34 -12.83
CA LEU A 332 -22.80 -6.04 -13.93
C LEU A 332 -23.02 -5.32 -15.26
N LEU A 333 -21.94 -4.89 -15.89
CA LEU A 333 -21.96 -4.26 -17.21
C LEU A 333 -22.48 -5.26 -18.26
N ARG A 334 -23.43 -4.86 -19.10
CA ARG A 334 -24.01 -5.70 -20.13
C ARG A 334 -23.65 -5.27 -21.53
N ASN A 335 -23.66 -3.98 -21.76
CA ASN A 335 -23.37 -3.44 -23.10
C ASN A 335 -22.83 -2.03 -22.99
N ILE A 336 -21.92 -1.70 -23.88
CA ILE A 336 -21.52 -0.33 -24.20
C ILE A 336 -21.84 -0.10 -25.68
N SER A 337 -22.59 0.93 -25.97
CA SER A 337 -22.71 1.46 -27.33
C SER A 337 -21.81 2.67 -27.49
N ASN A 338 -21.17 2.82 -28.63
CA ASN A 338 -20.37 3.97 -28.98
C ASN A 338 -20.90 4.64 -30.24
N SER A 339 -21.37 5.87 -30.11
CA SER A 339 -21.85 6.69 -31.23
C SER A 339 -20.86 7.78 -31.64
N GLY A 340 -19.65 7.78 -31.09
CA GLY A 340 -18.56 8.66 -31.52
C GLY A 340 -17.93 8.24 -32.84
N THR A 341 -16.92 8.99 -33.29
CA THR A 341 -16.29 8.77 -34.61
C THR A 341 -15.49 7.47 -34.70
N SER A 342 -14.96 6.95 -33.56
CA SER A 342 -14.32 5.64 -33.53
C SER A 342 -15.32 4.49 -33.74
N GLY A 343 -16.62 4.74 -33.53
CA GLY A 343 -17.66 3.74 -33.70
C GLY A 343 -17.53 2.55 -32.79
N GLY A 344 -18.32 1.52 -33.06
CA GLY A 344 -18.24 0.25 -32.34
C GLY A 344 -19.09 0.23 -31.08
N GLY A 345 -18.77 -0.73 -30.24
CA GLY A 345 -19.48 -1.05 -29.00
C GLY A 345 -19.27 -2.50 -28.69
N GLY A 346 -19.77 -2.98 -27.56
CA GLY A 346 -19.58 -4.37 -27.21
C GLY A 346 -20.51 -4.87 -26.14
N SER A 347 -20.76 -6.18 -26.15
CA SER A 347 -21.48 -6.87 -25.09
C SER A 347 -20.47 -7.43 -24.08
N PHE A 348 -20.88 -7.43 -22.81
CA PHE A 348 -20.07 -7.86 -21.68
C PHE A 348 -20.76 -9.00 -20.95
N THR A 349 -19.98 -10.01 -20.58
CA THR A 349 -20.48 -11.14 -19.78
C THR A 349 -19.63 -11.32 -18.54
N HIS A 350 -20.21 -11.94 -17.51
CA HIS A 350 -19.56 -12.17 -16.23
C HIS A 350 -19.84 -13.60 -15.80
N ASP A 351 -18.91 -14.17 -15.03
CA ASP A 351 -19.12 -15.45 -14.33
C ASP A 351 -20.03 -15.30 -13.12
N THR A 352 -20.21 -16.39 -12.40
CA THR A 352 -21.05 -16.44 -11.17
C THR A 352 -20.45 -15.66 -10.00
N ASN A 353 -19.15 -15.41 -9.99
CA ASN A 353 -18.46 -14.58 -9.00
C ASN A 353 -18.51 -13.08 -9.34
N GLY A 354 -19.01 -12.74 -10.54
CA GLY A 354 -19.08 -11.39 -11.02
C GLY A 354 -17.84 -10.93 -11.78
N ASN A 355 -16.89 -11.81 -12.07
CA ASN A 355 -15.70 -11.47 -12.86
C ASN A 355 -16.07 -11.30 -14.32
N LEU A 356 -15.49 -10.29 -15.00
CA LEU A 356 -15.73 -9.98 -16.41
C LEU A 356 -15.13 -11.06 -17.32
N THR A 357 -15.93 -11.92 -17.91
CA THR A 357 -15.46 -13.00 -18.80
C THR A 357 -15.39 -12.60 -20.28
N ARG A 358 -16.11 -11.55 -20.66
CA ARG A 358 -16.04 -10.99 -22.02
C ARG A 358 -16.04 -9.47 -21.98
N ASP A 359 -15.00 -8.85 -22.52
CA ASP A 359 -14.97 -7.44 -22.90
C ASP A 359 -15.21 -7.31 -24.40
N GLY A 360 -16.44 -6.96 -24.76
CA GLY A 360 -16.84 -6.85 -26.16
C GLY A 360 -16.29 -5.61 -26.86
N LEU A 361 -15.87 -4.56 -26.11
CA LEU A 361 -15.26 -3.37 -26.70
C LEU A 361 -13.84 -3.65 -27.17
N SER A 362 -13.05 -4.34 -26.32
CA SER A 362 -11.68 -4.73 -26.64
C SER A 362 -11.57 -6.13 -27.26
N THR A 363 -12.69 -6.83 -27.43
CA THR A 363 -12.79 -8.20 -27.97
C THR A 363 -11.99 -9.24 -27.20
N LEU A 364 -11.89 -9.08 -25.88
CA LEU A 364 -11.15 -9.97 -24.99
C LEU A 364 -12.09 -10.98 -24.32
N ASP A 365 -11.67 -12.25 -24.29
CA ASP A 365 -12.21 -13.28 -23.42
C ASP A 365 -11.24 -13.49 -22.26
N ILE A 366 -11.74 -13.51 -21.01
CA ILE A 366 -10.94 -13.46 -19.79
C ILE A 366 -11.36 -14.60 -18.87
N ASP A 367 -10.40 -15.40 -18.44
CA ASP A 367 -10.58 -16.47 -17.47
C ASP A 367 -9.90 -16.11 -16.15
N TYR A 368 -10.42 -16.68 -15.07
CA TYR A 368 -9.98 -16.41 -13.70
C TYR A 368 -9.67 -17.72 -12.96
N ASN A 369 -8.75 -17.63 -12.01
CA ASN A 369 -8.50 -18.70 -11.07
C ASN A 369 -9.44 -18.66 -9.86
N ASP A 370 -9.28 -19.61 -8.92
CA ASP A 370 -10.12 -19.73 -7.72
C ASP A 370 -10.02 -18.53 -6.75
N ARG A 371 -9.05 -17.63 -6.97
CA ARG A 371 -8.86 -16.37 -6.23
C ARG A 371 -9.43 -15.15 -6.94
N ASN A 372 -10.15 -15.36 -8.05
CA ASN A 372 -10.65 -14.29 -8.94
C ASN A 372 -9.52 -13.42 -9.55
N LEU A 373 -8.28 -13.93 -9.57
CA LEU A 373 -7.18 -13.30 -10.31
C LEU A 373 -7.25 -13.74 -11.78
N THR A 374 -6.98 -12.82 -12.70
CA THR A 374 -6.94 -13.12 -14.14
C THR A 374 -5.88 -14.17 -14.42
N SER A 375 -6.27 -15.31 -14.99
CA SER A 375 -5.37 -16.42 -15.31
C SER A 375 -5.03 -16.52 -16.79
N HIS A 376 -5.99 -16.17 -17.68
CA HIS A 376 -5.81 -16.27 -19.11
C HIS A 376 -6.64 -15.20 -19.83
N ILE A 377 -6.09 -14.66 -20.91
CA ILE A 377 -6.77 -13.72 -21.80
C ILE A 377 -6.60 -14.21 -23.23
N SER A 378 -7.70 -14.24 -23.98
CA SER A 378 -7.70 -14.61 -25.39
C SER A 378 -8.55 -13.66 -26.25
N SER A 379 -8.36 -13.72 -27.55
CA SER A 379 -9.22 -13.04 -28.53
C SER A 379 -9.37 -13.91 -29.77
N GLY A 380 -10.62 -14.16 -30.17
CA GLY A 380 -10.90 -15.02 -31.33
C GLY A 380 -10.35 -16.44 -31.20
N GLY A 381 -10.15 -16.94 -29.98
CA GLY A 381 -9.57 -18.26 -29.69
C GLY A 381 -8.05 -18.29 -29.66
N ALA A 382 -7.37 -17.18 -29.95
CA ALA A 382 -5.92 -17.06 -29.79
C ALA A 382 -5.56 -16.56 -28.38
N THR A 383 -4.66 -17.26 -27.70
CA THR A 383 -4.10 -16.85 -26.40
C THR A 383 -3.30 -15.57 -26.57
N LEU A 384 -3.64 -14.53 -25.79
CA LEU A 384 -2.93 -13.27 -25.74
C LEU A 384 -2.07 -13.13 -24.49
N ALA A 385 -2.54 -13.67 -23.34
CA ALA A 385 -1.83 -13.62 -22.10
C ALA A 385 -2.17 -14.80 -21.20
N GLU A 386 -1.17 -15.31 -20.49
CA GLU A 386 -1.29 -16.32 -19.43
C GLU A 386 -0.59 -15.82 -18.17
N TYR A 387 -1.23 -15.98 -17.03
CA TYR A 387 -0.72 -15.55 -15.72
C TYR A 387 -0.64 -16.73 -14.76
N GLU A 388 0.45 -16.82 -14.04
CA GLU A 388 0.63 -17.81 -12.99
C GLU A 388 0.83 -17.13 -11.64
N TYR A 389 0.16 -17.68 -10.61
CA TYR A 389 0.18 -17.14 -9.26
C TYR A 389 0.42 -18.22 -8.22
N LEU A 390 1.02 -17.82 -7.10
CA LEU A 390 0.93 -18.59 -5.86
C LEU A 390 -0.46 -18.41 -5.22
N ALA A 391 -0.77 -19.30 -4.28
CA ALA A 391 -2.05 -19.28 -3.58
C ALA A 391 -2.27 -18.07 -2.65
N ASP A 392 -1.24 -17.30 -2.31
CA ASP A 392 -1.35 -16.01 -1.60
C ASP A 392 -1.62 -14.83 -2.54
N GLY A 393 -1.67 -15.05 -3.86
CA GLY A 393 -1.87 -14.02 -4.87
C GLY A 393 -0.58 -13.48 -5.48
N THR A 394 0.59 -13.92 -5.03
CA THR A 394 1.87 -13.53 -5.61
C THR A 394 1.95 -13.94 -7.07
N LYS A 395 2.12 -12.98 -7.98
CA LYS A 395 2.29 -13.24 -9.41
C LYS A 395 3.68 -13.80 -9.67
N LEU A 396 3.75 -14.97 -10.29
CA LEU A 396 5.01 -15.64 -10.65
C LEU A 396 5.47 -15.26 -12.05
N ARG A 397 4.54 -15.24 -13.02
CA ARG A 397 4.83 -14.88 -14.41
C ARG A 397 3.61 -14.38 -15.17
N ALA A 398 3.89 -13.64 -16.23
CA ALA A 398 2.93 -13.20 -17.22
C ALA A 398 3.54 -13.43 -18.61
N LEU A 399 2.91 -14.27 -19.44
CA LEU A 399 3.43 -14.73 -20.72
C LEU A 399 2.43 -14.48 -21.84
N ASP A 400 2.92 -14.23 -23.05
CA ASP A 400 2.11 -14.25 -24.27
C ASP A 400 1.78 -15.68 -24.72
N GLY A 401 0.94 -15.86 -25.75
CA GLY A 401 0.60 -17.16 -26.30
C GLY A 401 1.78 -17.93 -26.93
N GLY A 402 2.93 -17.30 -27.09
CA GLY A 402 4.20 -17.91 -27.53
C GLY A 402 5.09 -18.33 -26.36
N GLY A 403 4.71 -18.08 -25.12
CA GLY A 403 5.49 -18.37 -23.92
C GLY A 403 6.59 -17.34 -23.63
N ASN A 404 6.52 -16.15 -24.25
CA ASN A 404 7.42 -15.02 -23.95
C ASN A 404 6.75 -14.05 -22.99
N GLY A 405 7.53 -13.36 -22.18
CA GLY A 405 7.01 -12.38 -21.23
C GLY A 405 7.93 -12.19 -20.04
N TYR A 406 7.35 -12.15 -18.83
CA TYR A 406 8.11 -11.82 -17.63
C TYR A 406 7.89 -12.81 -16.49
N GLN A 407 8.96 -13.01 -15.70
CA GLN A 407 8.94 -13.68 -14.40
C GLN A 407 9.19 -12.65 -13.30
N TYR A 408 8.44 -12.75 -12.21
CA TYR A 408 8.54 -11.87 -11.03
C TYR A 408 9.19 -12.65 -9.89
N ARG A 409 10.39 -12.25 -9.46
CA ARG A 409 11.18 -12.94 -8.43
C ARG A 409 11.57 -11.96 -7.35
N GLY A 410 10.67 -11.75 -6.39
CA GLY A 410 10.82 -10.70 -5.39
C GLY A 410 10.78 -9.31 -6.05
N SER A 411 11.79 -8.48 -5.78
CA SER A 411 11.91 -7.15 -6.37
C SER A 411 12.52 -7.13 -7.78
N LEU A 412 12.96 -8.27 -8.28
CA LEU A 412 13.60 -8.40 -9.60
C LEU A 412 12.62 -8.98 -10.62
N ILE A 413 12.64 -8.42 -11.82
CA ILE A 413 11.80 -8.85 -12.94
C ILE A 413 12.73 -9.36 -14.04
N TYR A 414 12.39 -10.52 -14.58
CA TYR A 414 13.16 -11.19 -15.61
C TYR A 414 12.34 -11.37 -16.87
N THR A 415 12.93 -11.12 -18.02
CA THR A 415 12.36 -11.51 -19.32
C THR A 415 12.47 -13.02 -19.48
N GLN A 416 11.39 -13.65 -19.87
CA GLN A 416 11.36 -15.04 -20.33
C GLN A 416 11.18 -15.07 -21.84
N THR A 417 12.05 -15.80 -22.53
CA THR A 417 11.90 -16.07 -23.97
C THR A 417 11.77 -17.58 -24.19
N ALA A 418 10.74 -17.99 -24.92
CA ALA A 418 10.49 -19.38 -25.21
C ALA A 418 11.68 -20.01 -25.98
N GLY A 419 12.16 -21.15 -25.50
CA GLY A 419 13.22 -21.91 -26.18
C GLY A 419 12.67 -22.71 -27.36
N GLN A 420 13.38 -22.75 -28.47
CA GLN A 420 13.00 -23.60 -29.63
C GLN A 420 13.09 -25.09 -29.30
N THR A 421 14.00 -25.49 -28.44
CA THR A 421 14.21 -26.88 -27.99
C THR A 421 14.79 -26.85 -26.58
N GLY A 422 13.96 -26.88 -25.54
CA GLY A 422 14.46 -26.96 -24.16
C GLY A 422 13.83 -25.93 -23.19
N SER A 423 14.53 -25.63 -22.10
CA SER A 423 14.11 -24.65 -21.12
C SER A 423 14.09 -23.22 -21.70
N PRO A 424 13.16 -22.35 -21.27
CA PRO A 424 13.13 -20.95 -21.70
C PRO A 424 14.43 -20.24 -21.28
N ALA A 425 14.86 -19.26 -22.06
CA ALA A 425 15.92 -18.36 -21.67
C ALA A 425 15.34 -17.30 -20.71
N ILE A 426 16.04 -17.06 -19.60
CA ILE A 426 15.65 -16.11 -18.55
C ILE A 426 16.78 -15.09 -18.41
N THR A 427 16.47 -13.81 -18.57
CA THR A 427 17.43 -12.70 -18.43
C THR A 427 16.87 -11.60 -17.57
N LEU A 428 17.71 -10.97 -16.75
CA LEU A 428 17.27 -9.85 -15.92
C LEU A 428 16.74 -8.71 -16.81
N ASP A 429 15.52 -8.24 -16.54
CA ASP A 429 14.90 -7.09 -17.22
C ASP A 429 15.09 -5.81 -16.41
N CYS A 430 14.60 -5.77 -15.19
CA CYS A 430 14.72 -4.58 -14.35
C CYS A 430 14.39 -4.85 -12.89
N THR A 431 14.61 -3.82 -12.07
CA THR A 431 13.98 -3.63 -10.75
C THR A 431 13.26 -2.30 -10.71
N VAL A 432 12.11 -2.25 -10.02
CA VAL A 432 11.40 -1.01 -9.72
C VAL A 432 11.95 -0.42 -8.41
N THR A 433 12.22 0.87 -8.40
CA THR A 433 12.81 1.60 -7.26
C THR A 433 11.90 2.76 -6.85
N SER A 434 12.19 3.40 -5.73
CA SER A 434 11.52 4.66 -5.33
C SER A 434 11.77 5.83 -6.30
N ALA A 435 12.85 5.77 -7.10
CA ALA A 435 13.20 6.76 -8.10
C ALA A 435 12.63 6.45 -9.51
N GLY A 436 12.15 5.22 -9.72
CA GLY A 436 11.70 4.74 -11.03
C GLY A 436 12.10 3.29 -11.26
N ARG A 437 13.06 3.01 -12.13
CA ARG A 437 13.57 1.66 -12.39
C ARG A 437 15.03 1.65 -12.79
N ILE A 438 15.73 0.55 -12.52
CA ILE A 438 17.03 0.24 -13.12
C ILE A 438 16.77 -0.89 -14.12
N ALA A 439 16.88 -0.60 -15.39
CA ALA A 439 16.64 -1.54 -16.49
C ALA A 439 17.96 -2.18 -16.97
N SER A 440 17.93 -3.45 -17.35
CA SER A 440 19.04 -4.07 -18.03
C SER A 440 19.00 -3.78 -19.54
N GLU A 441 20.15 -3.68 -20.15
CA GLU A 441 20.33 -3.51 -21.58
C GLU A 441 21.38 -4.51 -22.07
N THR A 442 21.04 -5.23 -23.12
CA THR A 442 21.98 -6.16 -23.74
C THR A 442 22.44 -5.61 -25.08
N SER A 443 23.74 -5.38 -25.21
CA SER A 443 24.34 -4.91 -26.47
C SER A 443 24.28 -6.03 -27.54
N ALA A 444 24.46 -5.64 -28.82
CA ALA A 444 24.56 -6.59 -29.92
C ALA A 444 25.72 -7.61 -29.76
N ALA A 445 26.71 -7.29 -28.93
CA ALA A 445 27.82 -8.18 -28.58
C ALA A 445 27.51 -9.09 -27.39
N GLY A 446 26.29 -9.05 -26.83
CA GLY A 446 25.87 -9.84 -25.67
C GLY A 446 26.34 -9.31 -24.32
N THR A 447 26.93 -8.11 -24.27
CA THR A 447 27.32 -7.47 -22.98
C THR A 447 26.08 -6.88 -22.30
N VAL A 448 25.84 -7.27 -21.03
CA VAL A 448 24.79 -6.70 -20.19
C VAL A 448 25.30 -5.45 -19.50
N SER A 449 24.52 -4.39 -19.51
CA SER A 449 24.71 -3.16 -18.76
C SER A 449 23.40 -2.72 -18.13
N TYR A 450 23.43 -1.78 -17.20
CA TYR A 450 22.24 -1.33 -16.46
C TYR A 450 22.05 0.16 -16.66
N ARG A 451 20.78 0.55 -16.90
CA ARG A 451 20.38 1.94 -17.15
C ARG A 451 19.40 2.41 -16.08
N PRO A 452 19.76 3.41 -15.27
CA PRO A 452 18.84 3.98 -14.30
C PRO A 452 17.86 4.91 -15.01
N LEU A 453 16.58 4.66 -14.88
CA LEU A 453 15.49 5.43 -15.46
C LEU A 453 14.66 6.04 -14.31
N ILE A 454 14.62 7.36 -14.24
CA ILE A 454 13.87 8.12 -13.24
C ILE A 454 12.44 8.26 -13.74
N HIS A 455 11.46 7.91 -12.90
CA HIS A 455 10.04 8.12 -13.17
C HIS A 455 9.55 9.35 -12.41
N LEU A 456 9.25 10.42 -13.12
CA LEU A 456 8.60 11.58 -12.55
C LEU A 456 7.08 11.39 -12.63
N CYS A 457 6.46 11.28 -11.46
CA CYS A 457 5.03 10.99 -11.33
C CYS A 457 4.25 12.24 -10.92
N ASP A 458 2.98 12.30 -11.30
CA ASP A 458 2.04 13.30 -10.76
C ASP A 458 1.56 12.92 -9.34
N HIS A 459 0.67 13.73 -8.77
CA HIS A 459 0.10 13.52 -7.44
C HIS A 459 -0.72 12.22 -7.29
N LEU A 460 -1.10 11.58 -8.41
CA LEU A 460 -1.80 10.29 -8.43
C LEU A 460 -0.83 9.10 -8.58
N GLY A 461 0.48 9.36 -8.66
CA GLY A 461 1.49 8.35 -8.94
C GLY A 461 1.58 7.94 -10.43
N SER A 462 0.88 8.63 -11.34
CA SER A 462 0.97 8.32 -12.77
C SER A 462 2.28 8.83 -13.35
N VAL A 463 2.99 7.98 -14.09
CA VAL A 463 4.28 8.34 -14.69
C VAL A 463 4.05 9.35 -15.82
N ARG A 464 4.57 10.58 -15.64
CA ARG A 464 4.42 11.69 -16.58
C ARG A 464 5.64 11.84 -17.47
N SER A 465 6.83 11.59 -16.92
CA SER A 465 8.07 11.59 -17.68
C SER A 465 9.00 10.48 -17.21
N VAL A 466 9.70 9.85 -18.14
CA VAL A 466 10.79 8.93 -17.87
C VAL A 466 12.09 9.62 -18.31
N ILE A 467 13.06 9.69 -17.40
CA ILE A 467 14.31 10.40 -17.61
C ILE A 467 15.48 9.42 -17.47
N ASP A 468 16.42 9.48 -18.37
CA ASP A 468 17.69 8.78 -18.21
C ASP A 468 18.47 9.41 -17.06
N GLY A 469 18.73 8.63 -16.01
CA GLY A 469 19.36 9.13 -14.80
C GLY A 469 20.83 9.54 -14.98
N ASP A 470 21.55 8.96 -15.94
CA ASP A 470 22.95 9.29 -16.18
C ASP A 470 23.10 10.56 -17.01
N THR A 471 22.21 10.79 -17.98
CA THR A 471 22.30 11.94 -18.90
C THR A 471 21.37 13.09 -18.50
N GLY A 472 20.30 12.83 -17.72
CA GLY A 472 19.24 13.78 -17.40
C GLY A 472 18.29 14.06 -18.57
N THR A 473 18.34 13.28 -19.66
CA THR A 473 17.49 13.48 -20.85
C THR A 473 16.14 12.79 -20.67
N VAL A 474 15.07 13.43 -21.15
CA VAL A 474 13.73 12.82 -21.20
C VAL A 474 13.70 11.75 -22.30
N VAL A 475 13.35 10.52 -21.96
CA VAL A 475 13.24 9.39 -22.90
C VAL A 475 11.80 9.05 -23.23
N GLU A 476 10.84 9.42 -22.37
CA GLU A 476 9.42 9.22 -22.60
C GLU A 476 8.60 10.25 -21.84
N ALA A 477 7.50 10.73 -22.44
CA ALA A 477 6.49 11.55 -21.78
C ALA A 477 5.11 10.95 -21.99
N SER A 478 4.21 11.08 -20.99
CA SER A 478 2.86 10.51 -21.02
C SER A 478 1.83 11.45 -20.44
N ASP A 479 0.72 11.57 -21.15
CA ASP A 479 -0.51 12.17 -20.65
C ASP A 479 -1.64 11.14 -20.62
N TYR A 480 -2.58 11.34 -19.72
CA TYR A 480 -3.70 10.44 -19.51
C TYR A 480 -5.01 11.22 -19.50
N TYR A 481 -6.08 10.57 -19.88
CA TYR A 481 -7.43 11.03 -19.54
C TYR A 481 -7.67 10.85 -18.03
N PRO A 482 -8.62 11.56 -17.44
CA PRO A 482 -8.93 11.46 -16.01
C PRO A 482 -9.07 10.04 -15.46
N PHE A 483 -9.73 9.14 -16.22
CA PHE A 483 -9.85 7.72 -15.84
C PHE A 483 -8.70 6.84 -16.31
N GLY A 484 -7.57 7.44 -16.69
CA GLY A 484 -6.30 6.72 -16.89
C GLY A 484 -6.05 6.15 -18.28
N LYS A 485 -6.94 6.33 -19.25
CA LYS A 485 -6.64 5.99 -20.65
C LYS A 485 -5.50 6.88 -21.13
N ARG A 486 -4.41 6.26 -21.64
CA ARG A 486 -3.25 7.02 -22.14
C ARG A 486 -3.63 7.81 -23.39
N ILE A 487 -3.15 9.06 -23.47
CA ILE A 487 -3.29 9.91 -24.65
C ILE A 487 -2.18 9.55 -25.63
N THR A 488 -2.56 9.28 -26.91
CA THR A 488 -1.63 9.00 -28.01
C THR A 488 -1.97 9.87 -29.21
N PRO A 489 -1.01 10.49 -29.90
CA PRO A 489 0.43 10.41 -29.67
C PRO A 489 0.85 11.09 -28.35
N PRO A 490 2.03 10.76 -27.79
CA PRO A 490 2.54 11.43 -26.60
C PRO A 490 2.76 12.92 -26.90
N PRO A 491 2.61 13.80 -25.86
CA PRO A 491 2.62 15.24 -26.03
C PRO A 491 3.99 15.87 -26.36
N VAL A 492 5.04 15.09 -26.42
CA VAL A 492 6.41 15.54 -26.71
C VAL A 492 6.89 14.90 -27.99
N ALA A 493 7.56 15.69 -28.82
CA ALA A 493 8.17 15.23 -30.08
C ALA A 493 8.98 13.94 -29.89
N GLU A 494 8.91 13.07 -30.90
CA GLU A 494 9.62 11.79 -31.01
C GLU A 494 10.95 11.82 -30.24
N PRO A 495 11.27 10.76 -29.46
CA PRO A 495 12.60 10.65 -28.88
C PRO A 495 13.61 10.88 -29.99
N VAL A 496 14.60 11.74 -29.73
CA VAL A 496 15.78 11.88 -30.59
C VAL A 496 16.16 10.46 -31.02
N GLU A 497 16.14 10.22 -32.32
CA GLU A 497 16.33 8.91 -32.96
C GLU A 497 17.19 8.02 -32.07
N ALA A 498 16.63 6.92 -31.60
CA ALA A 498 17.41 5.88 -30.98
C ALA A 498 18.49 5.54 -32.01
N THR A 499 19.65 6.19 -31.86
CA THR A 499 20.82 5.81 -32.61
C THR A 499 20.99 4.33 -32.29
N SER A 500 20.61 3.54 -33.25
CA SER A 500 20.71 2.08 -33.31
C SER A 500 21.62 1.52 -32.23
N GLN A 501 21.07 0.58 -31.41
CA GLN A 501 21.78 -0.46 -30.69
C GLN A 501 21.57 -0.56 -29.17
N SER A 502 20.46 -0.08 -28.59
CA SER A 502 20.12 -0.53 -27.24
C SER A 502 18.62 -0.81 -27.15
N ALA A 503 18.23 -2.08 -27.10
CA ALA A 503 16.85 -2.48 -26.89
C ALA A 503 16.52 -2.41 -25.40
N THR A 504 16.34 -1.20 -24.87
CA THR A 504 15.75 -1.04 -23.52
C THR A 504 14.30 -1.47 -23.59
N SER A 505 13.88 -2.30 -22.66
CA SER A 505 12.46 -2.66 -22.49
C SER A 505 11.62 -1.37 -22.30
N PRO A 506 10.52 -1.19 -23.05
CA PRO A 506 9.68 0.00 -22.93
C PRO A 506 9.14 0.15 -21.51
N ASN A 507 8.81 1.39 -21.11
CA ASN A 507 8.22 1.62 -19.82
C ASN A 507 6.82 0.97 -19.75
N ARG A 508 6.62 0.08 -18.77
CA ARG A 508 5.33 -0.58 -18.52
C ARG A 508 4.53 0.09 -17.40
N TRP A 509 5.18 0.84 -16.54
CA TRP A 509 4.52 1.52 -15.42
C TRP A 509 3.98 2.86 -15.89
N LEU A 510 2.65 2.98 -15.90
CA LEU A 510 1.95 4.10 -16.50
C LEU A 510 1.03 4.80 -15.47
N PHE A 511 -0.27 4.79 -15.71
CA PHE A 511 -1.28 5.42 -14.86
C PHE A 511 -1.26 4.84 -13.44
N SER A 512 -1.26 5.72 -12.43
CA SER A 512 -1.11 5.38 -10.99
C SER A 512 0.12 4.49 -10.71
N GLY A 513 1.16 4.56 -11.55
CA GLY A 513 2.35 3.73 -11.44
C GLY A 513 2.12 2.23 -11.69
N LYS A 514 1.00 1.86 -12.31
CA LYS A 514 0.61 0.46 -12.52
C LYS A 514 1.15 -0.10 -13.82
N GLU A 515 1.45 -1.42 -13.79
CA GLU A 515 1.99 -2.12 -14.93
C GLU A 515 0.92 -2.32 -16.00
N SER A 516 1.14 -1.72 -17.17
CA SER A 516 0.30 -1.94 -18.36
C SER A 516 0.55 -3.32 -18.93
N GLN A 517 -0.49 -4.04 -19.28
CA GLN A 517 -0.39 -5.36 -19.88
C GLN A 517 -0.21 -5.32 -21.41
N SER A 518 -0.02 -4.13 -21.97
CA SER A 518 0.23 -3.93 -23.42
C SER A 518 1.52 -4.58 -23.92
N PHE A 519 2.41 -5.01 -23.04
CA PHE A 519 3.61 -5.77 -23.41
C PHE A 519 3.30 -7.21 -23.87
N LEU A 520 2.17 -7.78 -23.45
CA LEU A 520 1.71 -9.10 -23.90
C LEU A 520 0.95 -9.00 -25.22
N TYR A 521 0.15 -7.96 -25.36
CA TYR A 521 -0.60 -7.65 -26.57
C TYR A 521 -0.78 -6.15 -26.69
N ALA A 522 -0.31 -5.54 -27.78
CA ALA A 522 -0.21 -4.09 -27.97
C ALA A 522 -1.54 -3.31 -27.74
N ASN A 523 -2.67 -3.93 -28.03
CA ASN A 523 -3.98 -3.32 -27.84
C ASN A 523 -4.68 -3.70 -26.52
N MET A 524 -3.95 -4.35 -25.58
CA MET A 524 -4.52 -4.72 -24.29
C MET A 524 -4.65 -3.48 -23.40
N PRO A 525 -5.88 -3.07 -23.01
CA PRO A 525 -6.07 -1.84 -22.26
C PRO A 525 -5.84 -2.00 -20.76
N LEU A 526 -5.53 -3.19 -20.28
CA LEU A 526 -5.54 -3.53 -18.86
C LEU A 526 -4.29 -3.03 -18.12
N LEU A 527 -4.52 -2.53 -16.91
CA LEU A 527 -3.50 -2.16 -15.92
C LEU A 527 -3.60 -3.13 -14.73
N ASP A 528 -2.47 -3.68 -14.32
CA ASP A 528 -2.39 -4.59 -13.19
C ASP A 528 -2.16 -3.82 -11.88
N PHE A 529 -3.14 -3.85 -10.99
CA PHE A 529 -3.06 -3.27 -9.66
C PHE A 529 -2.67 -4.30 -8.57
N GLY A 530 -2.38 -5.52 -8.97
CA GLY A 530 -2.08 -6.66 -8.09
C GLY A 530 -3.33 -7.50 -7.83
N ALA A 531 -4.25 -7.04 -6.98
CA ALA A 531 -5.47 -7.78 -6.68
C ALA A 531 -6.50 -7.79 -7.80
N ARG A 532 -6.51 -6.76 -8.64
CA ARG A 532 -7.50 -6.59 -9.72
C ARG A 532 -6.85 -6.00 -10.96
N MET A 533 -7.40 -6.35 -12.13
CA MET A 533 -7.11 -5.64 -13.37
C MET A 533 -8.07 -4.47 -13.54
N TYR A 534 -7.53 -3.30 -13.89
CA TYR A 534 -8.30 -2.10 -14.21
C TYR A 534 -8.33 -1.86 -15.72
N ASN A 535 -9.52 -1.57 -16.27
CA ASN A 535 -9.66 -1.21 -17.68
C ASN A 535 -9.98 0.29 -17.82
N PRO A 536 -9.00 1.16 -18.14
CA PRO A 536 -9.21 2.60 -18.30
C PRO A 536 -10.03 2.95 -19.57
N ALA A 537 -10.14 2.04 -20.55
CA ALA A 537 -10.97 2.27 -21.73
C ALA A 537 -12.46 2.38 -21.34
N ILE A 538 -12.90 1.57 -20.38
CA ILE A 538 -14.27 1.56 -19.87
C ILE A 538 -14.38 2.14 -18.45
N ALA A 539 -13.28 2.65 -17.89
CA ALA A 539 -13.20 3.27 -16.56
C ALA A 539 -13.72 2.36 -15.41
N ARG A 540 -13.38 1.04 -15.44
CA ARG A 540 -13.92 0.06 -14.51
C ARG A 540 -12.90 -1.02 -14.15
N TRP A 541 -13.10 -1.61 -12.97
CA TRP A 541 -12.48 -2.88 -12.59
C TRP A 541 -13.08 -4.05 -13.36
N THR A 542 -12.26 -5.07 -13.67
CA THR A 542 -12.71 -6.30 -14.33
C THR A 542 -13.34 -7.30 -13.37
N THR A 543 -13.03 -7.21 -12.09
CA THR A 543 -13.58 -8.07 -11.04
C THR A 543 -14.27 -7.26 -9.97
N ALA A 544 -15.20 -7.90 -9.24
CA ALA A 544 -15.84 -7.29 -8.09
C ALA A 544 -14.80 -7.01 -7.00
N ASP A 545 -15.00 -5.93 -6.27
CA ASP A 545 -14.19 -5.66 -5.08
C ASP A 545 -14.36 -6.81 -4.10
N PRO A 546 -13.28 -7.48 -3.64
CA PRO A 546 -13.36 -8.53 -2.63
C PRO A 546 -14.10 -8.12 -1.36
N LEU A 547 -14.20 -6.82 -1.10
CA LEU A 547 -14.81 -6.23 0.09
C LEU A 547 -16.13 -5.52 -0.19
N SER A 548 -16.72 -5.76 -1.34
CA SER A 548 -18.01 -5.19 -1.74
C SER A 548 -19.12 -5.33 -0.70
N GLU A 549 -19.04 -6.32 0.19
CA GLU A 549 -19.98 -6.51 1.29
C GLU A 549 -19.96 -5.36 2.32
N LYS A 550 -18.90 -4.56 2.36
CA LYS A 550 -18.79 -3.40 3.25
C LYS A 550 -19.29 -2.10 2.62
N TYR A 551 -19.49 -2.06 1.29
CA TYR A 551 -19.90 -0.87 0.54
C TYR A 551 -21.25 -1.04 -0.17
N TYR A 552 -22.31 -1.31 0.57
CA TYR A 552 -23.65 -1.56 0.00
C TYR A 552 -24.21 -0.43 -0.88
N GLY A 553 -23.72 0.79 -0.73
CA GLY A 553 -24.18 1.95 -1.48
C GLY A 553 -23.44 2.23 -2.76
N ILE A 554 -22.41 1.45 -3.12
CA ILE A 554 -21.52 1.72 -4.24
C ILE A 554 -21.30 0.43 -5.04
N SER A 555 -21.18 0.57 -6.36
CA SER A 555 -20.86 -0.56 -7.24
C SER A 555 -19.46 -1.11 -6.92
N PRO A 556 -19.30 -2.44 -6.80
CA PRO A 556 -17.99 -3.07 -6.54
C PRO A 556 -16.99 -2.93 -7.70
N TYR A 557 -17.38 -2.34 -8.81
CA TYR A 557 -16.55 -2.15 -10.01
C TYR A 557 -16.14 -0.70 -10.25
N VAL A 558 -16.53 0.22 -9.39
CA VAL A 558 -16.20 1.65 -9.55
C VAL A 558 -14.75 1.90 -9.17
N TYR A 559 -14.02 2.61 -10.02
CA TYR A 559 -12.67 3.07 -9.74
C TYR A 559 -12.72 4.38 -8.94
N CYS A 560 -11.97 4.44 -7.83
CA CYS A 560 -11.77 5.64 -7.01
C CYS A 560 -13.09 6.39 -6.70
N LEU A 561 -14.18 5.69 -6.39
CA LEU A 561 -15.50 6.27 -6.09
C LEU A 561 -16.05 7.21 -7.18
N GLY A 562 -15.54 7.13 -8.41
CA GLY A 562 -15.86 8.04 -9.51
C GLY A 562 -15.12 9.38 -9.45
N ASN A 563 -14.10 9.52 -8.61
CA ASN A 563 -13.25 10.71 -8.50
C ASN A 563 -11.75 10.35 -8.61
N PRO A 564 -11.29 9.94 -9.79
CA PRO A 564 -9.91 9.50 -10.01
C PRO A 564 -8.87 10.63 -9.99
N ILE A 565 -9.30 11.88 -9.82
CA ILE A 565 -8.42 13.05 -9.74
C ILE A 565 -7.96 13.34 -8.30
N SER A 566 -8.79 12.97 -7.32
CA SER A 566 -8.53 13.26 -5.89
C SER A 566 -8.35 12.00 -5.05
N ILE A 567 -8.62 10.82 -5.62
CA ILE A 567 -8.58 9.53 -4.93
C ILE A 567 -7.72 8.57 -5.75
N ILE A 568 -6.84 7.85 -5.07
CA ILE A 568 -6.00 6.78 -5.64
C ILE A 568 -6.39 5.44 -5.04
N ASP A 569 -6.17 4.37 -5.80
CA ASP A 569 -6.22 3.00 -5.35
C ASP A 569 -4.81 2.37 -5.44
N PRO A 570 -4.04 2.25 -4.33
CA PRO A 570 -2.64 1.85 -4.41
C PRO A 570 -2.41 0.40 -4.84
N ASN A 571 -3.30 -0.52 -4.50
CA ASN A 571 -3.07 -1.96 -4.71
C ASN A 571 -4.32 -2.77 -5.08
N GLY A 572 -5.46 -2.11 -5.29
CA GLY A 572 -6.71 -2.80 -5.49
C GLY A 572 -7.35 -3.36 -4.20
N MET A 573 -6.95 -2.89 -2.97
CA MET A 573 -7.38 -3.45 -1.67
C MET A 573 -7.48 -2.41 -0.55
N ASP A 574 -7.70 -2.82 0.72
CA ASP A 574 -8.10 -2.00 1.88
C ASP A 574 -7.13 -0.95 2.41
N ILE A 575 -7.68 0.17 2.87
CA ILE A 575 -7.00 1.21 3.63
C ILE A 575 -7.86 1.62 4.82
N TRP A 576 -7.27 1.75 6.03
CA TRP A 576 -7.88 2.43 7.18
C TRP A 576 -7.41 3.86 7.25
N THR A 577 -8.31 4.75 7.61
CA THR A 577 -7.98 6.15 7.85
C THR A 577 -8.43 6.56 9.23
N MET A 578 -7.78 7.59 9.76
CA MET A 578 -8.14 8.22 11.02
C MET A 578 -8.21 9.73 10.82
N ASP A 579 -9.32 10.35 11.22
CA ASP A 579 -9.50 11.79 11.16
C ASP A 579 -8.95 12.51 12.42
N GLU A 580 -8.97 13.83 12.42
CA GLU A 580 -8.53 14.65 13.56
C GLU A 580 -9.32 14.40 14.85
N LYS A 581 -10.52 13.83 14.76
CA LYS A 581 -11.39 13.50 15.90
C LYS A 581 -11.13 12.10 16.43
N GLY A 582 -10.16 11.39 15.85
CA GLY A 582 -9.82 10.02 16.23
C GLY A 582 -10.81 8.96 15.74
N ASN A 583 -11.71 9.31 14.80
CA ASN A 583 -12.57 8.32 14.18
C ASN A 583 -11.71 7.47 13.22
N VAL A 584 -11.59 6.20 13.51
CA VAL A 584 -10.98 5.24 12.62
C VAL A 584 -12.05 4.76 11.64
N VAL A 585 -11.80 4.99 10.35
CA VAL A 585 -12.70 4.58 9.28
C VAL A 585 -11.94 3.63 8.37
N TRP A 586 -12.52 2.47 8.12
CA TRP A 586 -12.01 1.55 7.14
C TRP A 586 -12.33 2.06 5.74
N VAL A 587 -11.34 2.12 4.85
CA VAL A 587 -11.51 2.63 3.49
C VAL A 587 -11.32 1.53 2.47
N LYS A 588 -10.32 0.62 2.68
CA LYS A 588 -10.00 -0.42 1.71
C LYS A 588 -9.03 -1.48 2.27
N GLU A 589 -9.05 -2.74 1.77
CA GLU A 589 -8.17 -3.85 2.21
C GLU A 589 -6.73 -3.74 1.67
N SER A 590 -5.75 -4.00 2.54
CA SER A 590 -4.36 -4.19 2.17
C SER A 590 -3.74 -5.27 3.04
N ASP A 591 -2.82 -6.07 2.50
CA ASP A 591 -2.09 -7.10 3.24
C ASP A 591 -1.23 -6.53 4.39
N ASP A 592 -0.95 -5.24 4.36
CA ASP A 592 -0.12 -4.56 5.33
C ASP A 592 -0.88 -3.98 6.54
N HIS A 593 -2.20 -4.08 6.59
CA HIS A 593 -3.05 -3.54 7.66
C HIS A 593 -2.59 -2.14 8.11
N ARG A 594 -2.62 -1.17 7.19
CA ARG A 594 -2.12 0.18 7.42
C ARG A 594 -3.22 1.11 7.87
N LEU A 595 -3.01 1.81 8.99
CA LEU A 595 -3.82 2.94 9.43
C LEU A 595 -3.18 4.23 8.95
N TYR A 596 -3.85 4.92 8.04
CA TYR A 596 -3.45 6.24 7.55
C TYR A 596 -4.14 7.36 8.33
N TYR A 597 -3.51 8.52 8.41
CA TYR A 597 -4.18 9.71 8.86
C TYR A 597 -4.89 10.37 7.69
N MET A 598 -6.18 10.66 7.87
CA MET A 598 -6.99 11.43 6.91
C MET A 598 -7.17 12.83 7.46
N ASN A 599 -6.68 13.84 6.75
CA ASN A 599 -6.87 15.22 7.16
C ASN A 599 -8.34 15.64 7.04
N ASN A 600 -8.68 16.85 7.54
CA ASN A 600 -10.05 17.37 7.50
C ASN A 600 -10.64 17.51 6.09
N ASP A 601 -9.82 17.45 5.06
CA ASP A 601 -10.22 17.56 3.67
C ASP A 601 -10.49 16.18 3.03
N GLY A 602 -10.37 15.10 3.81
CA GLY A 602 -10.60 13.73 3.35
C GLY A 602 -9.43 13.14 2.55
N LEU A 603 -8.25 13.79 2.58
CA LEU A 603 -7.05 13.29 1.91
C LEU A 603 -6.23 12.42 2.86
N LEU A 604 -5.74 11.30 2.34
CA LEU A 604 -4.80 10.43 3.03
C LEU A 604 -3.45 11.15 3.15
N SER A 605 -2.86 11.14 4.34
CA SER A 605 -1.45 11.52 4.48
C SER A 605 -0.55 10.36 4.01
N ASP A 606 0.69 10.66 3.61
CA ASP A 606 1.68 9.63 3.34
C ASP A 606 2.13 8.91 4.63
N ASP A 607 1.77 9.46 5.80
CA ASP A 607 2.06 8.87 7.09
C ASP A 607 1.05 7.77 7.43
N TYR A 608 1.56 6.62 7.80
CA TYR A 608 0.75 5.49 8.25
C TYR A 608 1.46 4.70 9.35
N VAL A 609 0.69 3.91 10.07
CA VAL A 609 1.20 2.87 10.96
C VAL A 609 0.72 1.50 10.49
N SER A 610 1.65 0.56 10.32
CA SER A 610 1.32 -0.84 10.02
C SER A 610 1.16 -1.64 11.31
N VAL A 611 0.10 -2.45 11.36
CA VAL A 611 -0.15 -3.39 12.44
C VAL A 611 -0.19 -4.82 11.89
N SER A 612 0.32 -5.77 12.66
CA SER A 612 0.23 -7.19 12.31
C SER A 612 -1.10 -7.81 12.73
N ASP A 613 -1.79 -7.20 13.69
CA ASP A 613 -3.11 -7.63 14.16
C ASP A 613 -4.20 -6.66 13.64
N ARG A 614 -4.84 -7.06 12.56
CA ARG A 614 -5.92 -6.31 11.92
C ARG A 614 -7.10 -6.03 12.87
N SER A 615 -7.37 -6.92 13.83
CA SER A 615 -8.51 -6.77 14.74
C SER A 615 -8.46 -5.45 15.53
N ILE A 616 -7.27 -4.89 15.74
CA ILE A 616 -7.08 -3.57 16.37
C ILE A 616 -7.78 -2.48 15.54
N LEU A 617 -7.59 -2.49 14.23
CA LEU A 617 -8.17 -1.48 13.34
C LEU A 617 -9.67 -1.71 13.14
N ASP A 618 -10.08 -2.97 12.95
CA ASP A 618 -11.50 -3.34 12.80
C ASP A 618 -12.35 -2.96 14.02
N ASP A 619 -11.82 -3.13 15.23
CA ASP A 619 -12.53 -2.77 16.46
C ASP A 619 -12.57 -1.25 16.68
N LEU A 620 -11.51 -0.53 16.32
CA LEU A 620 -11.47 0.94 16.42
C LEU A 620 -12.42 1.64 15.45
N THR A 621 -12.90 0.96 14.39
CA THR A 621 -13.97 1.49 13.51
C THR A 621 -15.35 1.44 14.15
N LYS A 622 -15.53 0.65 15.23
CA LYS A 622 -16.82 0.47 15.92
C LYS A 622 -16.93 1.50 17.04
N THR A 623 -17.92 2.38 16.94
CA THR A 623 -18.23 3.34 18.00
C THR A 623 -19.37 2.77 18.85
N GLU A 624 -19.11 2.52 20.13
CA GLU A 624 -20.12 2.06 21.07
C GLU A 624 -20.67 3.26 21.86
N ALA A 625 -21.98 3.52 21.76
CA ALA A 625 -22.65 4.46 22.62
C ALA A 625 -22.78 3.89 24.03
N LYS A 626 -22.28 4.59 25.08
CA LYS A 626 -22.35 4.14 26.46
C LYS A 626 -23.26 4.93 27.37
N VAL A 627 -23.78 4.20 28.37
CA VAL A 627 -25.00 4.40 29.08
C VAL A 627 -24.98 5.55 30.11
N ASP A 628 -23.83 6.07 30.52
CA ASP A 628 -23.74 7.20 31.45
C ASP A 628 -23.25 8.47 30.72
N GLY A 629 -24.20 9.20 30.16
CA GLY A 629 -23.98 10.51 29.57
C GLY A 629 -23.88 10.56 28.04
N GLY A 630 -24.12 9.47 27.31
CA GLY A 630 -24.24 9.47 25.83
C GLY A 630 -22.93 9.75 25.08
N LYS A 631 -21.77 9.41 25.64
CA LYS A 631 -20.46 9.58 24.99
C LYS A 631 -20.15 8.38 24.11
N GLU A 632 -19.72 8.65 22.89
CA GLU A 632 -19.24 7.65 21.94
C GLU A 632 -17.79 7.26 22.28
N VAL A 633 -17.46 5.98 22.23
CA VAL A 633 -16.13 5.43 22.52
C VAL A 633 -15.74 4.39 21.49
N SER A 634 -14.54 4.48 20.94
CA SER A 634 -13.95 3.43 20.10
C SER A 634 -12.81 2.74 20.84
N SER A 635 -12.79 1.40 20.85
CA SER A 635 -11.80 0.66 21.60
C SER A 635 -11.49 -0.75 21.08
N HIS A 636 -10.24 -1.20 21.37
CA HIS A 636 -9.79 -2.56 21.14
C HIS A 636 -9.11 -3.11 22.40
N THR A 637 -9.39 -4.37 22.75
CA THR A 637 -8.79 -5.03 23.92
C THR A 637 -8.16 -6.37 23.50
N SER A 638 -6.86 -6.55 23.80
CA SER A 638 -6.13 -7.77 23.46
C SER A 638 -5.11 -8.18 24.53
N LYS A 639 -4.76 -9.46 24.54
CA LYS A 639 -3.60 -10.01 25.25
C LYS A 639 -2.39 -10.17 24.36
N THR A 640 -2.58 -10.14 23.06
CA THR A 640 -1.57 -10.25 22.01
C THR A 640 -1.49 -8.95 21.23
N GLY A 641 -0.47 -8.76 20.40
CA GLY A 641 -0.35 -7.54 19.57
C GLY A 641 -0.03 -6.26 20.36
N ILE A 642 0.57 -6.37 21.54
CA ILE A 642 0.87 -5.24 22.44
C ILE A 642 1.68 -4.16 21.72
N ASN A 643 2.66 -4.54 20.91
CA ASN A 643 3.48 -3.60 20.16
C ASN A 643 2.64 -2.80 19.14
N ASP A 644 1.66 -3.43 18.51
CA ASP A 644 0.78 -2.79 17.55
C ASP A 644 -0.20 -1.84 18.22
N ILE A 645 -0.74 -2.20 19.41
CA ILE A 645 -1.54 -1.31 20.26
C ILE A 645 -0.79 -0.02 20.54
N PHE A 646 0.50 -0.11 20.88
CA PHE A 646 1.29 1.09 21.17
C PHE A 646 1.74 1.84 19.92
N LYS A 647 1.95 1.18 18.79
CA LYS A 647 2.16 1.87 17.51
C LYS A 647 0.94 2.70 17.13
N VAL A 648 -0.26 2.11 17.23
CA VAL A 648 -1.51 2.82 16.95
C VAL A 648 -1.73 3.94 17.95
N PHE A 649 -1.50 3.72 19.26
CA PHE A 649 -1.59 4.77 20.28
C PHE A 649 -0.70 5.97 19.96
N LYS A 650 0.59 5.72 19.64
CA LYS A 650 1.51 6.79 19.31
C LYS A 650 1.09 7.53 18.05
N PHE A 651 0.80 6.81 16.98
CA PHE A 651 0.37 7.38 15.71
C PHE A 651 -0.90 8.22 15.90
N ALA A 652 -1.91 7.66 16.56
CA ALA A 652 -3.17 8.33 16.83
C ALA A 652 -2.99 9.58 17.71
N SER A 653 -2.18 9.49 18.76
CA SER A 653 -1.87 10.62 19.63
C SER A 653 -1.14 11.74 18.91
N ASP A 654 -0.21 11.40 18.01
CA ASP A 654 0.57 12.38 17.24
C ASP A 654 -0.24 13.08 16.14
N LYS A 655 -1.28 12.41 15.62
CA LYS A 655 -2.04 12.87 14.44
C LYS A 655 -3.41 13.49 14.77
N THR A 656 -4.00 13.17 15.90
CA THR A 656 -5.36 13.62 16.24
C THR A 656 -5.38 14.70 17.32
N LYS A 657 -6.48 15.44 17.39
CA LYS A 657 -6.75 16.47 18.41
C LYS A 657 -7.52 15.95 19.62
N VAL A 658 -7.70 14.63 19.70
CA VAL A 658 -8.43 13.98 20.80
C VAL A 658 -7.46 13.18 21.66
N GLU A 659 -7.85 12.96 22.93
CA GLU A 659 -7.05 12.13 23.82
C GLU A 659 -7.21 10.64 23.51
N TRP A 660 -6.08 9.93 23.49
CA TRP A 660 -5.99 8.48 23.39
C TRP A 660 -5.45 7.91 24.68
N ALA A 661 -5.87 6.72 25.03
CA ALA A 661 -5.37 6.02 26.21
C ALA A 661 -5.09 4.56 25.93
N VAL A 662 -4.08 4.03 26.62
CA VAL A 662 -3.82 2.59 26.74
C VAL A 662 -3.87 2.20 28.21
N HIS A 663 -4.74 1.26 28.56
CA HIS A 663 -4.90 0.71 29.88
C HIS A 663 -4.35 -0.72 29.95
N ARG A 664 -3.64 -1.04 31.00
CA ARG A 664 -3.18 -2.40 31.30
C ARG A 664 -3.93 -2.96 32.49
N ASN A 665 -4.51 -4.14 32.33
CA ASN A 665 -5.13 -4.90 33.42
C ASN A 665 -4.65 -6.36 33.40
N GLY A 666 -3.71 -6.69 34.28
CA GLY A 666 -2.99 -7.97 34.24
C GLY A 666 -2.17 -8.08 32.95
N ASP A 667 -2.48 -9.08 32.12
CA ASP A 667 -1.85 -9.34 30.82
C ASP A 667 -2.66 -8.77 29.64
N THR A 668 -3.73 -8.05 29.91
CA THR A 668 -4.63 -7.48 28.89
C THR A 668 -4.35 -6.00 28.72
N TYR A 669 -4.30 -5.54 27.46
CA TYR A 669 -4.13 -4.15 27.08
C TYR A 669 -5.34 -3.66 26.28
N THR A 670 -5.83 -2.49 26.62
CA THR A 670 -6.97 -1.84 25.93
C THR A 670 -6.52 -0.48 25.43
N ILE A 671 -6.61 -0.25 24.11
CA ILE A 671 -6.43 1.06 23.47
C ILE A 671 -7.78 1.66 23.15
N GLY A 672 -7.91 2.99 23.19
CA GLY A 672 -9.09 3.69 22.67
C GLY A 672 -9.12 5.17 22.93
N THR A 673 -10.19 5.80 22.45
CA THR A 673 -10.47 7.24 22.57
C THR A 673 -11.96 7.49 22.85
N GLY A 674 -12.25 8.54 23.61
CA GLY A 674 -13.59 9.07 23.79
C GLY A 674 -13.91 10.22 22.82
N HIS A 675 -13.16 10.38 21.76
CA HIS A 675 -13.32 11.44 20.74
C HIS A 675 -13.41 12.87 21.31
N ASN A 676 -12.68 13.15 22.39
CA ASN A 676 -12.71 14.43 23.09
C ASN A 676 -11.28 14.92 23.39
N SER A 677 -11.02 16.21 23.20
CA SER A 677 -9.73 16.85 23.47
C SER A 677 -9.44 17.11 24.96
N TYR A 678 -10.39 16.87 25.86
CA TYR A 678 -10.29 17.25 27.28
C TYR A 678 -10.36 16.10 28.27
N SER A 679 -10.71 14.88 27.87
CA SER A 679 -10.69 13.76 28.79
C SER A 679 -10.75 12.41 28.10
N ALA A 680 -9.68 11.64 28.26
CA ALA A 680 -9.72 10.18 28.18
C ALA A 680 -10.46 9.57 29.39
N SER A 681 -10.85 10.39 30.36
CA SER A 681 -11.40 10.00 31.68
C SER A 681 -12.78 9.35 31.63
N SER A 682 -13.56 9.51 30.58
CA SER A 682 -14.77 8.70 30.36
C SER A 682 -14.50 7.22 30.18
N TRP A 683 -13.22 6.86 30.00
CA TRP A 683 -12.70 5.50 29.91
C TRP A 683 -12.45 4.84 31.25
N GLU A 684 -12.10 5.60 32.27
CA GLU A 684 -11.87 5.07 33.63
C GLU A 684 -13.15 4.55 34.28
N ASP A 685 -14.28 5.22 34.01
CA ASP A 685 -15.62 4.74 34.38
C ASP A 685 -16.00 3.45 33.63
N TYR A 686 -15.30 3.16 32.52
CA TYR A 686 -15.55 2.01 31.70
C TYR A 686 -14.83 0.75 32.17
N ALA A 687 -13.63 0.90 32.67
CA ALA A 687 -12.90 -0.21 33.27
C ALA A 687 -13.45 -0.46 34.69
N LYS A 688 -14.55 -1.23 34.81
CA LYS A 688 -15.03 -1.76 36.10
C LYS A 688 -13.94 -2.46 36.91
N ASN A 689 -12.80 -2.77 36.27
CA ASN A 689 -11.59 -3.29 36.90
C ASN A 689 -10.51 -2.22 36.77
N LYS A 690 -10.13 -1.64 37.88
CA LYS A 690 -9.07 -0.62 38.00
C LYS A 690 -7.78 -1.07 37.29
N PRO A 691 -7.31 -0.39 36.23
CA PRO A 691 -6.13 -0.83 35.49
C PRO A 691 -4.86 -0.74 36.32
N ASN A 692 -3.92 -1.66 36.12
CA ASN A 692 -2.64 -1.67 36.83
C ASN A 692 -1.66 -0.59 36.31
N ALA A 693 -1.85 -0.15 35.08
CA ALA A 693 -1.11 0.96 34.47
C ALA A 693 -1.92 1.63 33.36
N THR A 694 -1.73 2.91 33.17
CA THR A 694 -2.39 3.74 32.15
C THR A 694 -1.37 4.64 31.49
N VAL A 695 -1.46 4.79 30.17
CA VAL A 695 -0.80 5.85 29.39
C VAL A 695 -1.88 6.60 28.63
N HIS A 696 -1.90 7.93 28.69
CA HIS A 696 -2.80 8.74 27.87
C HIS A 696 -2.07 9.94 27.27
N SER A 697 -2.63 10.55 26.24
CA SER A 697 -2.05 11.68 25.54
C SER A 697 -2.73 13.01 25.88
N HIS A 698 -1.98 14.11 25.79
CA HIS A 698 -2.49 15.48 25.87
C HIS A 698 -2.21 16.20 24.55
N PRO A 699 -3.07 16.09 23.55
CA PRO A 699 -2.88 16.76 22.27
C PRO A 699 -3.06 18.28 22.39
N GLY A 700 -2.29 19.05 21.60
CA GLY A 700 -2.44 20.51 21.51
C GLY A 700 -1.85 21.31 22.66
N ILE A 701 -1.07 20.71 23.56
CA ILE A 701 -0.39 21.41 24.66
C ILE A 701 1.06 21.71 24.28
N ASP A 702 1.44 23.00 24.30
CA ASP A 702 2.80 23.46 24.04
C ASP A 702 3.77 23.11 25.17
N ILE A 703 5.06 22.96 24.82
CA ILE A 703 6.15 22.58 25.74
C ILE A 703 6.15 23.40 27.03
N GLY A 704 5.84 24.71 26.96
CA GLY A 704 5.79 25.60 28.13
C GLY A 704 4.65 25.30 29.11
N ASN A 705 3.62 24.61 28.68
CA ASN A 705 2.40 24.32 29.45
C ASN A 705 2.29 22.86 29.91
N GLU A 706 3.20 21.99 29.52
CA GLU A 706 3.19 20.54 29.84
C GLU A 706 3.07 20.31 31.37
N ILE A 707 3.92 20.96 32.15
CA ILE A 707 3.97 20.79 33.61
C ILE A 707 2.71 21.39 34.26
N SER A 708 2.21 22.55 33.79
CA SER A 708 1.00 23.17 34.34
C SER A 708 -0.26 22.37 33.99
N SER A 709 -0.33 21.71 32.83
CA SER A 709 -1.44 20.84 32.49
C SER A 709 -1.55 19.60 33.38
N MET A 710 -0.43 19.16 33.94
CA MET A 710 -0.35 18.08 34.93
C MET A 710 -0.61 18.56 36.37
N GLY A 711 -0.94 19.83 36.58
CA GLY A 711 -1.30 20.40 37.89
C GLY A 711 -0.13 20.93 38.73
N TYR A 712 1.07 21.13 38.13
CA TYR A 712 2.22 21.67 38.84
C TYR A 712 2.08 23.16 39.05
N GLY A 713 2.03 23.61 40.33
CA GLY A 713 2.03 25.02 40.69
C GLY A 713 0.64 25.66 40.92
N THR A 714 -0.45 24.90 40.92
CA THR A 714 -1.80 25.37 41.29
C THR A 714 -2.30 24.67 42.56
N ASN A 715 -3.13 25.36 43.34
CA ASN A 715 -3.79 24.78 44.51
C ASN A 715 -4.92 23.80 44.18
N TYR A 716 -5.12 23.51 42.88
CA TYR A 716 -6.12 22.55 42.37
C TYR A 716 -5.40 21.41 41.69
N TYR A 717 -5.57 20.21 42.22
CA TYR A 717 -5.11 18.99 41.57
C TYR A 717 -5.89 18.77 40.27
N ASN A 718 -5.20 18.53 39.18
CA ASN A 718 -5.86 18.08 37.97
C ASN A 718 -6.29 16.60 38.07
N THR A 719 -6.99 16.09 37.08
CA THR A 719 -7.53 14.72 37.05
C THR A 719 -6.43 13.66 37.22
N ASP A 720 -5.25 13.86 36.63
CA ASP A 720 -4.13 12.90 36.68
C ASP A 720 -3.57 12.77 38.09
N GLN A 721 -3.41 13.88 38.81
CA GLN A 721 -2.97 13.86 40.21
C GLN A 721 -4.04 13.32 41.14
N ARG A 722 -5.32 13.63 40.91
CA ARG A 722 -6.44 13.09 41.69
C ARG A 722 -6.49 11.57 41.63
N ASN A 723 -6.35 10.99 40.43
CA ASN A 723 -6.37 9.54 40.28
C ASN A 723 -5.28 8.84 41.10
N VAL A 724 -4.07 9.43 41.17
CA VAL A 724 -2.98 8.91 42.01
C VAL A 724 -3.26 9.13 43.50
N ILE A 725 -3.82 10.27 43.90
CA ILE A 725 -4.19 10.58 45.28
C ILE A 725 -5.29 9.63 45.76
N ASP A 726 -6.36 9.48 44.97
CA ASP A 726 -7.46 8.58 45.29
C ASP A 726 -6.98 7.13 45.46
N ASP A 727 -5.99 6.67 44.64
CA ASP A 727 -5.40 5.36 44.78
C ASP A 727 -4.62 5.19 46.09
N VAL A 728 -3.88 6.21 46.51
CA VAL A 728 -3.17 6.19 47.82
C VAL A 728 -4.16 6.25 48.98
N GLU A 729 -5.18 7.09 48.92
CA GLU A 729 -6.20 7.20 49.95
C GLU A 729 -7.00 5.91 50.13
N GLN A 730 -7.35 5.24 49.01
CA GLN A 730 -8.13 4.00 49.04
C GLN A 730 -7.30 2.73 49.37
N ASN A 731 -6.04 2.67 48.96
CA ASN A 731 -5.22 1.49 49.03
C ASN A 731 -3.96 1.62 49.95
N GLY A 732 -3.75 2.82 50.52
CA GLY A 732 -2.58 3.11 51.38
C GLY A 732 -1.23 3.11 50.68
N ARG A 733 -1.20 2.91 49.36
CA ARG A 733 0.00 2.89 48.53
C ARG A 733 -0.38 3.08 47.09
N ILE A 734 0.56 3.50 46.21
CA ILE A 734 0.37 3.55 44.78
C ILE A 734 0.28 2.11 44.24
N THR A 735 -0.90 1.70 43.80
CA THR A 735 -1.15 0.41 43.19
C THR A 735 -1.20 0.51 41.66
N ARG A 736 -1.33 1.74 41.11
CA ARG A 736 -1.42 2.01 39.69
C ARG A 736 -0.26 2.88 39.21
N LYS A 737 0.17 2.62 37.96
CA LYS A 737 1.18 3.43 37.27
C LYS A 737 0.48 4.29 36.21
N SER A 738 0.57 5.61 36.34
CA SER A 738 0.02 6.56 35.37
C SER A 738 1.11 7.27 34.60
N TYR A 739 0.95 7.40 33.30
CA TYR A 739 1.88 8.06 32.39
C TYR A 739 1.12 8.99 31.48
N VAL A 740 1.70 10.16 31.18
CA VAL A 740 1.14 11.15 30.26
C VAL A 740 2.10 11.36 29.10
N TYR A 741 1.58 11.25 27.89
CA TYR A 741 2.31 11.49 26.64
C TYR A 741 1.89 12.84 26.05
N PHE A 742 2.87 13.67 25.66
CA PHE A 742 2.69 14.94 25.00
C PHE A 742 3.19 14.84 23.56
N PRO A 743 2.28 14.77 22.54
CA PRO A 743 2.63 14.65 21.14
C PRO A 743 3.55 15.75 20.63
N ASN A 744 3.25 17.03 20.94
CA ASN A 744 4.00 18.19 20.46
C ASN A 744 5.48 18.18 20.84
N SER A 745 5.85 17.54 21.95
CA SER A 745 7.24 17.42 22.40
C SER A 745 7.79 16.01 22.30
N SER A 746 6.97 15.03 21.96
CA SER A 746 7.26 13.58 22.01
C SER A 746 7.81 13.15 23.38
N ARG A 747 7.31 13.73 24.47
CA ARG A 747 7.73 13.43 25.83
C ARG A 747 6.69 12.60 26.58
N LEU A 748 7.21 11.65 27.37
CA LEU A 748 6.43 10.81 28.27
C LEU A 748 6.82 11.11 29.71
N TYR A 749 5.84 11.37 30.57
CA TYR A 749 6.04 11.63 31.97
C TYR A 749 5.38 10.55 32.83
N TYR A 750 6.02 10.17 33.92
CA TYR A 750 5.44 9.35 34.98
C TYR A 750 4.80 10.24 36.03
N VAL A 751 3.53 10.02 36.31
CA VAL A 751 2.79 10.70 37.38
C VAL A 751 2.82 9.80 38.60
N GLY A 752 3.56 10.22 39.64
CA GLY A 752 3.70 9.47 40.89
C GLY A 752 3.45 10.34 42.10
N TYR A 753 3.10 9.70 43.23
CA TYR A 753 2.95 10.36 44.52
C TYR A 753 4.26 10.32 45.29
N TYR A 754 4.89 11.47 45.53
CA TYR A 754 5.96 11.65 46.49
C TYR A 754 5.95 13.09 47.00
N ASN A 755 5.47 13.33 48.22
CA ASN A 755 5.44 14.63 48.91
C ASN A 755 5.09 15.83 48.04
N ALA A 756 3.94 15.83 47.45
CA ALA A 756 3.33 16.93 46.69
C ALA A 756 4.18 17.58 45.58
N SER A 757 5.26 16.97 45.08
CA SER A 757 6.22 17.67 44.23
C SER A 757 6.93 16.85 43.17
N PHE A 758 6.48 15.67 42.73
CA PHE A 758 7.29 14.90 41.76
C PHE A 758 6.54 14.44 40.50
N ILE A 759 6.76 15.19 39.43
CA ILE A 759 6.69 14.71 38.05
C ILE A 759 8.14 14.52 37.59
N ARG A 760 8.55 13.29 37.29
CA ARG A 760 9.87 13.05 36.66
C ARG A 760 9.70 12.83 35.18
N PRO A 761 10.37 13.61 34.32
CA PRO A 761 10.47 13.25 32.92
C PRO A 761 11.15 11.89 32.82
N ILE A 762 10.47 10.93 32.27
CA ILE A 762 11.10 9.71 31.78
C ILE A 762 11.74 10.10 30.45
N ARG A 763 13.01 9.76 30.25
CA ARG A 763 13.75 10.02 29.00
C ARG A 763 12.85 9.94 27.78
N SER A 764 13.19 10.64 26.69
CA SER A 764 12.37 10.75 25.48
C SER A 764 11.64 9.44 25.17
N TYR A 765 10.43 9.47 24.62
CA TYR A 765 9.63 8.31 24.25
C TYR A 765 10.42 7.26 23.45
N LYS A 766 11.44 7.69 22.69
CA LYS A 766 12.39 6.83 21.97
C LYS A 766 13.19 5.86 22.87
N SER A 767 13.31 6.14 24.15
CA SER A 767 14.04 5.28 25.12
C SER A 767 13.11 4.49 26.04
N PHE A 768 11.80 4.61 25.89
CA PHE A 768 10.83 3.89 26.70
C PHE A 768 10.45 2.58 26.01
N TYR A 769 11.22 1.53 26.29
CA TYR A 769 10.85 0.15 25.93
C TYR A 769 9.75 -0.31 26.88
N PHE A 770 8.60 -0.69 26.36
CA PHE A 770 7.47 -1.20 27.14
C PHE A 770 7.78 -2.46 27.97
N GLY A 771 8.90 -3.13 27.72
CA GLY A 771 9.45 -4.16 28.61
C GLY A 771 9.74 -3.67 30.03
N THR A 772 9.96 -2.37 30.24
CA THR A 772 10.18 -1.79 31.58
C THR A 772 8.90 -1.54 32.38
N LEU A 773 7.74 -1.54 31.76
CA LEU A 773 6.45 -1.56 32.46
C LEU A 773 6.23 -2.87 33.25
N ASN A 774 6.97 -3.93 32.93
CA ASN A 774 6.85 -5.24 33.59
C ASN A 774 7.68 -5.37 34.87
N ASN A 775 8.72 -4.54 35.11
CA ASN A 775 9.73 -4.80 36.15
C ASN A 775 10.04 -3.65 37.11
N LYS A 776 9.23 -2.58 37.20
CA LYS A 776 9.44 -1.57 38.25
C LYS A 776 8.15 -1.06 38.82
#